data_af403e6a4c704a0f6b4c91d2ab3df53a
#
_entry.id   af403e6a4c704a0f6b4c91d2ab3df53a
#
_cell.length_a   1.000
_cell.length_b   1.000
_cell.length_c   1.000
_cell.angle_alpha   90.00
_cell.angle_beta   90.00
_cell.angle_gamma   90.00
#
_symmetry.space_group_name_H-M   'P 1'
#
loop_
_entity.id
_entity.type
_entity.pdbx_description
1 polymer ?
#
loop_
_entity_poly.entity_id
_entity_poly.type
_entity_poly.pdbx_seq_one_letter_code
_entity_poly.pdbx_strand_id
1 'polypeptide(L)'
;MAANVMEIYGSKVFNEHVMKERLPSATYKSLEKTLHKGAPLDIEVANVVASVMKRWAMELGATHYTHGFQPLTGITSEKHDGFVSPVGDGTAIMEFSGKELVRGEPDASSFPSGGLRATCEARGYTAWDPTSYAFVKDDVLCIPTAFVSYTGEALDKKTPLLRSMNALSNQAIRILKLFGKDVDYVSTTVGPEQEYFLIKKEDYEARQDLILTGRTLFGAPSAKGQELEEHYFGVIRPEVSAFMKELDEELWKLGVPAKTKHNEVAPCQHELAPIFDTTNVAIDHNLLTMEMMKKIAPKYGLVCLQHEKPFEGVNGSGKHNNWSMSTPAENLLDPGDTPMENLQFLVFLAAVIKAVDEYADLLRTSVATPGNDHRLGANEAPPAIISIFVGEELEAVIDAIASDSPYAGPVKMKMDLGVDVLPKFSKDTTDRNRTSPFAFTGNKFEFRMPGSAENLSDCNTILNTAVAKELKGYADELEGAEDFTSAAIALIKRTIRDHRRVIFNGNGYTAEWEAEAEKRGLPNKKNTPAALPALIEPKNIQLMEDFGVLTKVEMESRYEVEMEHYSKIINIEALTMLEMARKQLLPAVNSYMSEVANTAASKLAVSEAISVRSETKTLQKLSADADAMSDAIDTLQAAVDAAKALPTETEKAVAFHSDVIPAMDALRAAADDAETICGEDYWPLPSYSKMLYYV
;
A
#
# COMPACT_ATOMS: atom_id res chain seq x y z
N MET A 1 -27.48 -6.78 20.58
CA MET A 1 -27.44 -8.15 20.04
C MET A 1 -26.25 -8.19 19.09
N ALA A 2 -25.48 -9.28 19.08
CA ALA A 2 -24.42 -9.40 18.07
C ALA A 2 -25.05 -9.39 16.66
N ALA A 3 -24.45 -8.67 15.72
CA ALA A 3 -24.92 -8.64 14.34
C ALA A 3 -24.86 -10.05 13.75
N ASN A 4 -25.92 -10.47 13.08
CA ASN A 4 -25.87 -11.73 12.33
C ASN A 4 -25.11 -11.49 11.03
N VAL A 5 -23.87 -11.95 10.97
CA VAL A 5 -22.97 -11.72 9.83
C VAL A 5 -23.59 -12.18 8.51
N MET A 6 -24.32 -13.30 8.51
CA MET A 6 -24.97 -13.82 7.29
C MET A 6 -26.10 -12.90 6.77
N GLU A 7 -26.72 -12.12 7.65
CA GLU A 7 -27.77 -11.17 7.26
C GLU A 7 -27.21 -9.83 6.81
N ILE A 8 -26.08 -9.41 7.38
CA ILE A 8 -25.50 -8.09 7.10
C ILE A 8 -24.49 -8.08 5.96
N TYR A 9 -23.86 -9.23 5.62
CA TYR A 9 -22.82 -9.28 4.61
C TYR A 9 -23.35 -8.87 3.24
N GLY A 10 -22.71 -7.83 2.65
CA GLY A 10 -23.12 -7.26 1.36
C GLY A 10 -24.47 -6.54 1.36
N SER A 11 -25.06 -6.29 2.53
CA SER A 11 -26.39 -5.65 2.61
C SER A 11 -26.45 -4.24 2.03
N LYS A 12 -25.30 -3.57 1.91
CA LYS A 12 -25.14 -2.25 1.30
C LYS A 12 -24.49 -2.29 -0.08
N VAL A 13 -24.41 -3.46 -0.75
CA VAL A 13 -23.74 -3.64 -2.04
C VAL A 13 -24.73 -4.06 -3.11
N PHE A 14 -24.70 -3.40 -4.26
CA PHE A 14 -25.45 -3.78 -5.45
C PHE A 14 -24.75 -4.95 -6.16
N ASN A 15 -24.67 -6.09 -5.46
CA ASN A 15 -24.00 -7.30 -5.90
C ASN A 15 -24.87 -8.14 -6.84
N GLU A 16 -24.34 -9.25 -7.34
CA GLU A 16 -25.07 -10.13 -8.27
C GLU A 16 -26.34 -10.72 -7.68
N HIS A 17 -26.41 -10.97 -6.38
CA HIS A 17 -27.62 -11.43 -5.72
C HIS A 17 -28.73 -10.38 -5.85
N VAL A 18 -28.42 -9.12 -5.53
CA VAL A 18 -29.36 -7.99 -5.67
C VAL A 18 -29.71 -7.75 -7.13
N MET A 19 -28.73 -7.86 -8.05
CA MET A 19 -28.97 -7.74 -9.49
C MET A 19 -29.90 -8.82 -10.01
N LYS A 20 -29.72 -10.08 -9.64
CA LYS A 20 -30.58 -11.21 -10.01
C LYS A 20 -32.01 -11.06 -9.52
N GLU A 21 -32.17 -10.55 -8.30
CA GLU A 21 -33.48 -10.33 -7.69
C GLU A 21 -34.26 -9.17 -8.34
N ARG A 22 -33.55 -8.08 -8.70
CA ARG A 22 -34.19 -6.81 -9.03
C ARG A 22 -34.17 -6.45 -10.51
N LEU A 23 -33.21 -6.96 -11.28
CA LEU A 23 -33.17 -6.69 -12.73
C LEU A 23 -34.04 -7.64 -13.53
N PRO A 24 -34.64 -7.18 -14.65
CA PRO A 24 -35.24 -8.08 -15.63
C PRO A 24 -34.21 -9.14 -16.09
N SER A 25 -34.64 -10.39 -16.23
CA SER A 25 -33.80 -11.53 -16.53
C SER A 25 -32.93 -11.32 -17.79
N ALA A 26 -33.44 -10.66 -18.82
CA ALA A 26 -32.66 -10.37 -20.03
C ALA A 26 -31.55 -9.33 -19.79
N THR A 27 -31.85 -8.30 -18.99
CA THR A 27 -30.88 -7.26 -18.60
C THR A 27 -29.78 -7.86 -17.77
N TYR A 28 -30.11 -8.69 -16.76
CA TYR A 28 -29.13 -9.36 -15.92
C TYR A 28 -28.19 -10.25 -16.77
N LYS A 29 -28.75 -11.09 -17.66
CA LYS A 29 -27.93 -11.96 -18.54
C LYS A 29 -27.01 -11.18 -19.49
N SER A 30 -27.40 -9.98 -19.92
CA SER A 30 -26.52 -9.12 -20.71
C SER A 30 -25.41 -8.53 -19.85
N LEU A 31 -25.74 -8.02 -18.67
CA LEU A 31 -24.78 -7.49 -17.71
C LEU A 31 -23.79 -8.57 -17.23
N GLU A 32 -24.25 -9.78 -16.95
CA GLU A 32 -23.43 -10.93 -16.57
C GLU A 32 -22.30 -11.23 -17.59
N LYS A 33 -22.57 -11.06 -18.89
CA LYS A 33 -21.53 -11.19 -19.92
C LYS A 33 -20.46 -10.09 -19.81
N THR A 34 -20.88 -8.88 -19.46
CA THR A 34 -19.92 -7.78 -19.21
C THR A 34 -19.08 -8.07 -17.99
N LEU A 35 -19.71 -8.51 -16.89
CA LEU A 35 -19.02 -8.80 -15.62
C LEU A 35 -17.98 -9.92 -15.73
N HIS A 36 -18.34 -11.03 -16.39
CA HIS A 36 -17.54 -12.25 -16.36
C HIS A 36 -16.79 -12.59 -17.66
N LYS A 37 -17.17 -11.95 -18.77
CA LYS A 37 -16.59 -12.26 -20.11
C LYS A 37 -16.02 -11.03 -20.81
N GLY A 38 -16.03 -9.85 -20.17
CA GLY A 38 -15.52 -8.61 -20.75
C GLY A 38 -16.31 -8.12 -21.98
N ALA A 39 -17.58 -8.52 -22.14
CA ALA A 39 -18.42 -8.03 -23.23
C ALA A 39 -18.72 -6.53 -23.06
N PRO A 40 -18.75 -5.73 -24.17
CA PRO A 40 -19.10 -4.33 -24.09
C PRO A 40 -20.48 -4.11 -23.43
N LEU A 41 -20.60 -3.06 -22.61
CA LEU A 41 -21.85 -2.69 -21.97
C LEU A 41 -22.78 -2.01 -23.00
N ASP A 42 -24.03 -2.50 -23.09
CA ASP A 42 -25.08 -1.88 -23.87
C ASP A 42 -25.70 -0.71 -23.09
N ILE A 43 -25.90 0.44 -23.73
CA ILE A 43 -26.49 1.63 -23.10
C ILE A 43 -27.94 1.42 -22.66
N GLU A 44 -28.72 0.63 -23.37
CA GLU A 44 -30.08 0.28 -22.97
C GLU A 44 -30.09 -0.59 -21.72
N VAL A 45 -29.11 -1.49 -21.58
CA VAL A 45 -28.88 -2.26 -20.37
C VAL A 45 -28.50 -1.31 -19.22
N ALA A 46 -27.60 -0.36 -19.46
CA ALA A 46 -27.21 0.64 -18.47
C ALA A 46 -28.39 1.51 -17.98
N ASN A 47 -29.32 1.89 -18.85
CA ASN A 47 -30.51 2.64 -18.46
C ASN A 47 -31.40 1.86 -17.46
N VAL A 48 -31.60 0.57 -17.71
CA VAL A 48 -32.38 -0.28 -16.81
C VAL A 48 -31.65 -0.49 -15.47
N VAL A 49 -30.34 -0.75 -15.53
CA VAL A 49 -29.50 -0.91 -14.34
C VAL A 49 -29.51 0.35 -13.49
N ALA A 50 -29.33 1.53 -14.08
CA ALA A 50 -29.35 2.82 -13.37
C ALA A 50 -30.67 3.05 -12.62
N SER A 51 -31.80 2.80 -13.29
CA SER A 51 -33.15 2.95 -12.67
C SER A 51 -33.35 2.01 -11.49
N VAL A 52 -32.89 0.75 -11.60
CA VAL A 52 -33.00 -0.24 -10.53
C VAL A 52 -32.03 0.06 -9.39
N MET A 53 -30.77 0.38 -9.71
CA MET A 53 -29.75 0.73 -8.75
C MET A 53 -30.14 1.96 -7.91
N LYS A 54 -30.67 3.01 -8.55
CA LYS A 54 -31.18 4.19 -7.85
C LYS A 54 -32.28 3.81 -6.84
N ARG A 55 -33.29 3.04 -7.26
CA ARG A 55 -34.39 2.63 -6.35
C ARG A 55 -33.84 1.83 -5.17
N TRP A 56 -32.96 0.89 -5.42
CA TRP A 56 -32.33 0.11 -4.38
C TRP A 56 -31.54 1.01 -3.41
N ALA A 57 -30.73 1.95 -3.93
CA ALA A 57 -29.97 2.88 -3.11
C ALA A 57 -30.86 3.79 -2.26
N MET A 58 -31.97 4.30 -2.83
CA MET A 58 -32.94 5.11 -2.10
C MET A 58 -33.68 4.33 -0.98
N GLU A 59 -33.93 3.04 -1.17
CA GLU A 59 -34.44 2.16 -0.12
C GLU A 59 -33.50 2.02 1.07
N LEU A 60 -32.17 2.17 0.81
CA LEU A 60 -31.11 2.23 1.83
C LEU A 60 -30.84 3.63 2.36
N GLY A 61 -31.62 4.64 1.92
CA GLY A 61 -31.52 6.02 2.40
C GLY A 61 -30.66 6.96 1.55
N ALA A 62 -30.12 6.50 0.42
CA ALA A 62 -29.29 7.34 -0.43
C ALA A 62 -30.10 8.49 -1.07
N THR A 63 -29.54 9.69 -1.01
CA THR A 63 -30.06 10.92 -1.62
C THR A 63 -29.16 11.45 -2.73
N HIS A 64 -27.90 11.00 -2.73
CA HIS A 64 -26.85 11.40 -3.65
C HIS A 64 -26.17 10.17 -4.27
N TYR A 65 -25.42 10.41 -5.34
CA TYR A 65 -24.48 9.44 -5.92
C TYR A 65 -23.13 10.09 -6.15
N THR A 66 -22.09 9.26 -6.27
CA THR A 66 -20.75 9.69 -6.63
C THR A 66 -20.06 8.69 -7.52
N HIS A 67 -19.28 9.19 -8.48
CA HIS A 67 -18.31 8.42 -9.23
C HIS A 67 -16.99 8.44 -8.48
N GLY A 68 -16.73 7.40 -7.68
CA GLY A 68 -15.47 7.24 -6.95
C GLY A 68 -14.38 6.70 -7.85
N PHE A 69 -13.20 7.34 -7.85
CA PHE A 69 -12.04 6.86 -8.60
C PHE A 69 -10.75 6.97 -7.79
N GLN A 70 -9.71 6.27 -8.22
CA GLN A 70 -8.39 6.21 -7.58
C GLN A 70 -7.48 7.26 -8.21
N PRO A 71 -7.25 8.44 -7.58
CA PRO A 71 -6.41 9.48 -8.14
C PRO A 71 -4.93 9.06 -8.18
N LEU A 72 -4.09 9.79 -8.93
CA LEU A 72 -2.64 9.56 -8.95
C LEU A 72 -2.00 9.80 -7.57
N THR A 73 -2.54 10.73 -6.80
CA THR A 73 -2.14 11.02 -5.42
C THR A 73 -3.35 10.92 -4.50
N GLY A 74 -3.15 10.41 -3.28
CA GLY A 74 -4.24 10.19 -2.32
C GLY A 74 -4.91 8.82 -2.48
N ILE A 75 -6.05 8.63 -1.82
CA ILE A 75 -6.71 7.32 -1.68
C ILE A 75 -7.89 7.21 -2.66
N THR A 76 -8.93 8.02 -2.45
CA THR A 76 -10.15 8.01 -3.28
C THR A 76 -10.60 9.44 -3.52
N SER A 77 -11.07 9.73 -4.73
CA SER A 77 -11.66 11.00 -5.09
C SER A 77 -13.17 10.82 -5.36
N GLU A 78 -13.98 11.69 -4.77
CA GLU A 78 -15.45 11.65 -4.84
C GLU A 78 -16.00 13.05 -5.11
N LYS A 79 -17.08 13.12 -5.90
CA LYS A 79 -17.91 14.30 -6.08
C LYS A 79 -19.37 13.87 -5.97
N HIS A 80 -20.09 14.38 -4.98
CA HIS A 80 -21.46 13.96 -4.71
C HIS A 80 -22.45 14.82 -5.50
N ASP A 81 -23.28 14.18 -6.32
CA ASP A 81 -24.37 14.79 -7.06
C ASP A 81 -25.71 14.28 -6.51
N GLY A 82 -26.69 15.17 -6.29
CA GLY A 82 -28.02 14.78 -5.81
C GLY A 82 -28.85 14.14 -6.91
N PHE A 83 -29.68 13.15 -6.56
CA PHE A 83 -30.68 12.60 -7.47
C PHE A 83 -31.81 13.60 -7.81
N VAL A 84 -31.89 14.72 -7.12
CA VAL A 84 -32.98 15.68 -7.24
C VAL A 84 -32.97 16.37 -8.61
N SER A 85 -34.17 16.34 -9.29
CA SER A 85 -34.43 17.04 -10.54
C SER A 85 -35.70 17.86 -10.43
N PRO A 86 -35.65 19.22 -10.41
CA PRO A 86 -36.83 20.07 -10.37
C PRO A 86 -37.68 19.95 -11.65
N VAL A 87 -39.01 19.81 -11.49
CA VAL A 87 -39.95 19.68 -12.63
C VAL A 87 -40.59 21.01 -13.03
N GLY A 88 -40.20 22.15 -12.41
CA GLY A 88 -40.62 23.49 -12.83
C GLY A 88 -41.91 24.00 -12.21
N ASP A 89 -42.64 23.21 -11.44
CA ASP A 89 -43.89 23.56 -10.76
C ASP A 89 -43.71 23.76 -9.22
N GLY A 90 -42.46 23.79 -8.76
CA GLY A 90 -42.10 23.88 -7.34
C GLY A 90 -41.95 22.50 -6.68
N THR A 91 -42.11 21.42 -7.44
CA THR A 91 -41.84 20.04 -7.00
C THR A 91 -40.58 19.50 -7.66
N ALA A 92 -40.10 18.35 -7.20
CA ALA A 92 -38.92 17.66 -7.76
C ALA A 92 -39.18 16.15 -7.84
N ILE A 93 -38.50 15.52 -8.74
CA ILE A 93 -38.39 14.05 -8.86
C ILE A 93 -36.96 13.61 -8.60
N MET A 94 -36.80 12.31 -8.37
CA MET A 94 -35.47 11.70 -8.22
C MET A 94 -35.12 11.01 -9.55
N GLU A 95 -34.03 11.48 -10.20
CA GLU A 95 -33.56 10.95 -11.49
C GLU A 95 -32.17 10.38 -11.37
N PHE A 96 -31.88 9.37 -12.16
CA PHE A 96 -30.56 8.83 -12.39
C PHE A 96 -30.62 7.96 -13.66
N SER A 97 -30.00 8.41 -14.70
CA SER A 97 -30.05 7.77 -16.04
C SER A 97 -28.85 6.85 -16.26
N GLY A 98 -28.96 5.99 -17.28
CA GLY A 98 -27.82 5.18 -17.72
C GLY A 98 -26.63 6.01 -18.20
N LYS A 99 -26.91 7.20 -18.77
CA LYS A 99 -25.83 8.14 -19.12
C LYS A 99 -25.07 8.61 -17.88
N GLU A 100 -25.78 8.94 -16.79
CA GLU A 100 -25.18 9.36 -15.52
C GLU A 100 -24.49 8.19 -14.81
N LEU A 101 -24.98 6.95 -14.95
CA LEU A 101 -24.31 5.77 -14.46
C LEU A 101 -22.98 5.52 -15.17
N VAL A 102 -23.01 5.55 -16.51
CA VAL A 102 -21.86 5.14 -17.34
C VAL A 102 -20.75 6.18 -17.33
N ARG A 103 -21.10 7.48 -17.29
CA ARG A 103 -20.14 8.57 -17.45
C ARG A 103 -20.44 9.77 -16.58
N GLY A 104 -19.43 10.25 -15.85
CA GLY A 104 -19.40 11.58 -15.26
C GLY A 104 -18.42 12.52 -15.97
N GLU A 105 -18.57 13.82 -15.74
CA GLU A 105 -17.72 14.85 -16.32
C GLU A 105 -17.20 15.79 -15.18
N PRO A 106 -16.33 15.31 -14.27
CA PRO A 106 -15.80 16.16 -13.21
C PRO A 106 -14.83 17.19 -13.78
N ASP A 107 -14.65 18.30 -13.04
CA ASP A 107 -13.56 19.24 -13.31
C ASP A 107 -12.22 18.60 -12.96
N ALA A 108 -11.38 18.44 -13.96
CA ALA A 108 -10.06 17.83 -13.84
C ALA A 108 -8.92 18.85 -13.73
N SER A 109 -9.20 20.17 -13.71
CA SER A 109 -8.16 21.21 -13.76
C SER A 109 -7.24 21.21 -12.54
N SER A 110 -7.72 20.74 -11.40
CA SER A 110 -6.95 20.67 -10.14
C SER A 110 -6.22 19.34 -9.92
N PHE A 111 -6.46 18.34 -10.76
CA PHE A 111 -5.76 17.05 -10.60
C PHE A 111 -4.33 17.10 -11.13
N PRO A 112 -3.36 16.45 -10.44
CA PRO A 112 -2.00 16.32 -10.93
C PRO A 112 -1.98 15.65 -12.30
N SER A 113 -1.27 16.22 -13.26
CA SER A 113 -1.21 15.70 -14.63
C SER A 113 0.20 15.63 -15.22
N GLY A 114 1.24 16.07 -14.47
CA GLY A 114 2.63 16.01 -14.92
C GLY A 114 2.84 16.59 -16.33
N GLY A 115 2.16 17.66 -16.66
CA GLY A 115 2.24 18.26 -17.99
C GLY A 115 1.44 17.56 -19.11
N LEU A 116 0.72 16.48 -18.78
CA LEU A 116 -0.04 15.67 -19.74
C LEU A 116 -1.15 16.46 -20.46
N ARG A 117 -1.62 17.54 -19.87
CA ARG A 117 -2.64 18.40 -20.46
C ARG A 117 -2.33 19.88 -20.28
N ALA A 118 -2.87 20.69 -21.21
CA ALA A 118 -2.80 22.13 -21.09
C ALA A 118 -3.64 22.63 -19.88
N THR A 119 -3.21 23.69 -19.23
CA THR A 119 -3.87 24.27 -18.06
C THR A 119 -5.30 24.75 -18.30
N CYS A 120 -5.69 24.95 -19.55
CA CYS A 120 -7.05 25.38 -19.93
C CYS A 120 -8.05 24.23 -20.11
N GLU A 121 -7.61 22.97 -20.10
CA GLU A 121 -8.49 21.82 -20.23
C GLU A 121 -9.00 21.40 -18.86
N ALA A 122 -10.21 21.83 -18.52
CA ALA A 122 -10.84 21.52 -17.24
C ALA A 122 -11.61 20.20 -17.23
N ARG A 123 -12.01 19.66 -18.41
CA ARG A 123 -12.86 18.50 -18.48
C ARG A 123 -12.09 17.20 -18.40
N GLY A 124 -12.55 16.28 -17.51
CA GLY A 124 -12.19 14.87 -17.50
C GLY A 124 -13.45 14.01 -17.59
N TYR A 125 -13.26 12.69 -17.72
CA TYR A 125 -14.35 11.73 -17.75
C TYR A 125 -14.12 10.61 -16.78
N THR A 126 -15.16 10.31 -15.97
CA THR A 126 -15.24 9.05 -15.23
C THR A 126 -16.01 8.03 -16.06
N ALA A 127 -15.60 6.77 -16.01
CA ALA A 127 -16.28 5.67 -16.68
C ALA A 127 -16.61 4.58 -15.67
N TRP A 128 -17.88 4.15 -15.60
CA TRP A 128 -18.31 3.09 -14.69
C TRP A 128 -17.52 1.81 -14.93
N ASP A 129 -16.98 1.24 -13.84
CA ASP A 129 -16.41 -0.10 -13.83
C ASP A 129 -17.45 -1.09 -13.28
N PRO A 130 -18.17 -1.84 -14.13
CA PRO A 130 -19.17 -2.79 -13.66
C PRO A 130 -18.57 -4.00 -12.95
N THR A 131 -17.27 -4.27 -13.08
CA THR A 131 -16.57 -5.39 -12.45
C THR A 131 -16.30 -5.17 -10.96
N SER A 132 -16.50 -3.95 -10.46
CA SER A 132 -16.49 -3.60 -9.05
C SER A 132 -17.88 -3.08 -8.66
N TYR A 133 -18.51 -3.71 -7.65
CA TYR A 133 -19.89 -3.43 -7.34
C TYR A 133 -20.10 -2.05 -6.72
N ALA A 134 -21.16 -1.34 -7.15
CA ALA A 134 -21.60 -0.13 -6.49
C ALA A 134 -22.16 -0.45 -5.09
N PHE A 135 -22.03 0.48 -4.17
CA PHE A 135 -22.43 0.31 -2.77
C PHE A 135 -23.00 1.60 -2.18
N VAL A 136 -23.73 1.49 -1.08
CA VAL A 136 -24.23 2.66 -0.33
C VAL A 136 -23.39 2.85 0.93
N LYS A 137 -22.73 4.00 1.00
CA LYS A 137 -21.95 4.45 2.15
C LYS A 137 -22.57 5.77 2.63
N ASP A 138 -22.92 5.83 3.90
CA ASP A 138 -23.74 6.90 4.46
C ASP A 138 -25.08 7.03 3.70
N ASP A 139 -25.37 8.18 3.12
CA ASP A 139 -26.53 8.47 2.28
C ASP A 139 -26.16 8.65 0.79
N VAL A 140 -25.06 8.05 0.35
CA VAL A 140 -24.50 8.19 -1.00
C VAL A 140 -24.36 6.83 -1.69
N LEU A 141 -24.86 6.74 -2.91
CA LEU A 141 -24.56 5.64 -3.84
C LEU A 141 -23.17 5.85 -4.43
N CYS A 142 -22.20 5.05 -4.02
CA CYS A 142 -20.82 5.07 -4.51
C CYS A 142 -20.68 4.12 -5.71
N ILE A 143 -20.24 4.65 -6.83
CA ILE A 143 -20.06 3.92 -8.10
C ILE A 143 -18.57 3.89 -8.42
N PRO A 144 -17.91 2.70 -8.40
CA PRO A 144 -16.52 2.59 -8.79
C PRO A 144 -16.32 2.94 -10.27
N THR A 145 -15.32 3.79 -10.54
CA THR A 145 -15.07 4.29 -11.90
C THR A 145 -13.57 4.35 -12.21
N ALA A 146 -13.26 4.32 -13.49
CA ALA A 146 -12.02 4.79 -14.07
C ALA A 146 -12.09 6.31 -14.30
N PHE A 147 -10.93 6.99 -14.39
CA PHE A 147 -10.86 8.42 -14.66
C PHE A 147 -9.82 8.73 -15.73
N VAL A 148 -10.24 9.43 -16.78
CA VAL A 148 -9.38 9.79 -17.91
C VAL A 148 -9.48 11.27 -18.23
N SER A 149 -8.43 11.80 -18.87
CA SER A 149 -8.39 13.17 -19.40
C SER A 149 -9.41 13.37 -20.51
N TYR A 150 -9.58 14.62 -20.94
CA TYR A 150 -10.40 14.96 -22.12
C TYR A 150 -9.95 14.23 -23.40
N THR A 151 -8.66 13.99 -23.54
CA THR A 151 -8.01 13.31 -24.69
C THR A 151 -7.88 11.80 -24.51
N GLY A 152 -8.25 11.26 -23.34
CA GLY A 152 -8.36 9.83 -23.09
C GLY A 152 -7.20 9.19 -22.32
N GLU A 153 -6.19 9.97 -21.91
CA GLU A 153 -5.11 9.47 -21.07
C GLU A 153 -5.60 9.14 -19.66
N ALA A 154 -5.11 8.06 -19.09
CA ALA A 154 -5.44 7.66 -17.74
C ALA A 154 -4.86 8.64 -16.71
N LEU A 155 -5.74 9.27 -15.92
CA LEU A 155 -5.41 10.17 -14.80
C LEU A 155 -5.65 9.48 -13.44
N ASP A 156 -5.85 8.17 -13.44
CA ASP A 156 -6.10 7.36 -12.26
C ASP A 156 -5.14 6.16 -12.19
N LYS A 157 -5.27 5.37 -11.13
CA LYS A 157 -4.51 4.13 -10.94
C LYS A 157 -5.29 2.88 -11.37
N LYS A 158 -6.62 2.95 -11.46
CA LYS A 158 -7.48 1.82 -11.82
C LYS A 158 -7.44 1.49 -13.31
N THR A 159 -7.43 2.47 -14.18
CA THR A 159 -7.39 2.24 -15.64
C THR A 159 -6.19 1.38 -16.06
N PRO A 160 -4.93 1.72 -15.70
CA PRO A 160 -3.80 0.87 -16.03
C PRO A 160 -3.86 -0.51 -15.34
N LEU A 161 -4.42 -0.59 -14.13
CA LEU A 161 -4.63 -1.89 -13.47
C LEU A 161 -5.53 -2.81 -14.29
N LEU A 162 -6.71 -2.34 -14.71
CA LEU A 162 -7.64 -3.12 -15.52
C LEU A 162 -7.03 -3.53 -16.86
N ARG A 163 -6.29 -2.62 -17.51
CA ARG A 163 -5.55 -2.92 -18.75
C ARG A 163 -4.52 -4.04 -18.52
N SER A 164 -3.78 -4.00 -17.41
CA SER A 164 -2.76 -5.01 -17.07
C SER A 164 -3.36 -6.39 -16.78
N MET A 165 -4.51 -6.43 -16.10
CA MET A 165 -5.25 -7.68 -15.83
C MET A 165 -5.69 -8.34 -17.12
N ASN A 166 -6.21 -7.57 -18.08
CA ASN A 166 -6.59 -8.08 -19.40
C ASN A 166 -5.37 -8.54 -20.19
N ALA A 167 -4.26 -7.81 -20.16
CA ALA A 167 -3.02 -8.19 -20.82
C ALA A 167 -2.51 -9.54 -20.33
N LEU A 168 -2.47 -9.74 -19.00
CA LEU A 168 -2.05 -11.00 -18.40
C LEU A 168 -3.01 -12.14 -18.75
N SER A 169 -4.31 -11.93 -18.61
CA SER A 169 -5.34 -12.93 -18.94
C SER A 169 -5.18 -13.45 -20.36
N ASN A 170 -5.02 -12.56 -21.33
CA ASN A 170 -4.87 -12.92 -22.72
C ASN A 170 -3.67 -13.84 -22.99
N GLN A 171 -2.54 -13.60 -22.33
CA GLN A 171 -1.34 -14.41 -22.52
C GLN A 171 -1.40 -15.73 -21.73
N ALA A 172 -1.97 -15.71 -20.51
CA ALA A 172 -2.16 -16.92 -19.71
C ALA A 172 -3.11 -17.91 -20.39
N ILE A 173 -4.18 -17.44 -21.05
CA ILE A 173 -5.09 -18.27 -21.86
C ILE A 173 -4.34 -18.98 -23.00
N ARG A 174 -3.41 -18.30 -23.68
CA ARG A 174 -2.60 -18.92 -24.74
C ARG A 174 -1.78 -20.10 -24.20
N ILE A 175 -1.13 -19.92 -23.04
CA ILE A 175 -0.38 -20.99 -22.36
C ILE A 175 -1.32 -22.14 -21.96
N LEU A 176 -2.48 -21.85 -21.34
CA LEU A 176 -3.43 -22.88 -20.90
C LEU A 176 -4.00 -23.70 -22.06
N LYS A 177 -4.20 -23.11 -23.23
CA LYS A 177 -4.61 -23.82 -24.45
C LYS A 177 -3.59 -24.86 -24.88
N LEU A 178 -2.29 -24.62 -24.69
CA LEU A 178 -1.24 -25.60 -24.97
C LEU A 178 -1.29 -26.80 -24.01
N PHE A 179 -1.83 -26.61 -22.80
CA PHE A 179 -2.15 -27.68 -21.85
C PHE A 179 -3.53 -28.32 -22.09
N GLY A 180 -4.21 -27.97 -23.21
CA GLY A 180 -5.53 -28.53 -23.55
C GLY A 180 -6.68 -27.99 -22.73
N LYS A 181 -6.49 -26.83 -22.05
CA LYS A 181 -7.51 -26.17 -21.23
C LYS A 181 -8.14 -25.02 -22.00
N ASP A 182 -9.46 -25.04 -22.17
CA ASP A 182 -10.24 -23.99 -22.79
C ASP A 182 -10.91 -23.16 -21.69
N VAL A 183 -10.39 -21.95 -21.46
CA VAL A 183 -10.86 -21.03 -20.44
C VAL A 183 -11.15 -19.67 -21.05
N ASP A 184 -12.23 -19.03 -20.61
CA ASP A 184 -12.65 -17.72 -21.11
C ASP A 184 -11.79 -16.58 -20.53
N TYR A 185 -11.32 -16.73 -19.28
CA TYR A 185 -10.60 -15.67 -18.56
C TYR A 185 -9.68 -16.24 -17.46
N VAL A 186 -8.53 -15.60 -17.26
CA VAL A 186 -7.64 -15.82 -16.12
C VAL A 186 -7.65 -14.56 -15.25
N SER A 187 -8.05 -14.71 -13.99
CA SER A 187 -8.05 -13.61 -13.03
C SER A 187 -6.73 -13.54 -12.28
N THR A 188 -6.22 -12.34 -12.07
CA THR A 188 -5.27 -12.11 -10.98
C THR A 188 -6.04 -11.88 -9.69
N THR A 189 -5.51 -12.37 -8.58
CA THR A 189 -6.13 -12.26 -7.25
C THR A 189 -5.16 -11.63 -6.27
N VAL A 190 -5.70 -10.85 -5.33
CA VAL A 190 -4.93 -10.16 -4.29
C VAL A 190 -5.61 -10.30 -2.94
N GLY A 191 -4.81 -10.59 -1.90
CA GLY A 191 -5.20 -10.47 -0.50
C GLY A 191 -4.30 -9.43 0.16
N PRO A 192 -4.77 -8.18 0.37
CA PRO A 192 -3.98 -7.15 1.02
C PRO A 192 -4.02 -7.33 2.55
N GLU A 193 -2.86 -7.25 3.20
CA GLU A 193 -2.74 -7.22 4.66
C GLU A 193 -2.51 -5.77 5.09
N GLN A 194 -3.46 -5.15 5.77
CA GLN A 194 -3.39 -3.74 6.14
C GLN A 194 -2.90 -3.57 7.58
N GLU A 195 -1.66 -3.13 7.75
CA GLU A 195 -1.14 -2.70 9.04
C GLU A 195 -1.48 -1.21 9.29
N TYR A 196 -1.64 -0.86 10.57
CA TYR A 196 -1.98 0.50 11.00
C TYR A 196 -1.69 0.70 12.49
N PHE A 197 -1.57 1.97 12.93
CA PHE A 197 -1.46 2.34 14.33
C PHE A 197 -2.75 2.96 14.85
N LEU A 198 -3.06 2.73 16.11
CA LEU A 198 -4.12 3.41 16.84
C LEU A 198 -3.55 4.14 18.04
N ILE A 199 -3.77 5.45 18.11
CA ILE A 199 -3.38 6.28 19.25
C ILE A 199 -4.58 7.03 19.82
N LYS A 200 -4.48 7.55 21.04
CA LYS A 200 -5.52 8.39 21.60
C LYS A 200 -5.70 9.68 20.79
N LYS A 201 -6.95 10.04 20.59
CA LYS A 201 -7.30 11.27 19.84
C LYS A 201 -6.75 12.51 20.50
N GLU A 202 -6.74 12.59 21.83
CA GLU A 202 -6.18 13.73 22.58
C GLU A 202 -4.68 13.94 22.34
N ASP A 203 -3.90 12.84 22.25
CA ASP A 203 -2.47 12.91 21.96
C ASP A 203 -2.19 13.31 20.50
N TYR A 204 -3.01 12.81 19.56
CA TYR A 204 -2.96 13.21 18.16
C TYR A 204 -3.25 14.73 17.99
N GLU A 205 -4.31 15.24 18.63
CA GLU A 205 -4.70 16.63 18.53
C GLU A 205 -3.68 17.59 19.17
N ALA A 206 -2.87 17.11 20.11
CA ALA A 206 -1.79 17.85 20.74
C ALA A 206 -0.49 17.91 19.90
N ARG A 207 -0.44 17.20 18.74
CA ARG A 207 0.78 17.09 17.93
C ARG A 207 0.55 17.56 16.50
N GLN A 208 1.08 18.74 16.20
CA GLN A 208 0.98 19.36 14.86
C GLN A 208 1.61 18.49 13.76
N ASP A 209 2.71 17.80 14.05
CA ASP A 209 3.38 16.88 13.12
C ASP A 209 2.47 15.70 12.73
N LEU A 210 1.80 15.05 13.67
CA LEU A 210 0.85 13.98 13.37
C LEU A 210 -0.33 14.46 12.51
N ILE A 211 -0.84 15.66 12.81
CA ILE A 211 -1.98 16.25 12.06
C ILE A 211 -1.58 16.56 10.61
N LEU A 212 -0.42 17.18 10.40
CA LEU A 212 -0.01 17.70 9.10
C LEU A 212 0.72 16.69 8.23
N THR A 213 1.43 15.71 8.85
CA THR A 213 2.31 14.79 8.12
C THR A 213 2.00 13.31 8.34
N GLY A 214 1.17 12.99 9.33
CA GLY A 214 0.83 11.61 9.70
C GLY A 214 1.93 10.88 10.48
N ARG A 215 3.07 11.51 10.74
CA ARG A 215 4.19 10.96 11.51
C ARG A 215 4.75 11.94 12.52
N THR A 216 5.42 11.43 13.54
CA THR A 216 6.17 12.25 14.50
C THR A 216 7.47 12.75 13.87
N LEU A 217 7.68 14.07 13.88
CA LEU A 217 8.92 14.71 13.41
C LEU A 217 9.92 14.90 14.55
N PHE A 218 9.44 14.86 15.80
CA PHE A 218 10.20 14.89 17.04
C PHE A 218 9.71 13.81 17.98
N GLY A 219 10.54 13.34 18.92
CA GLY A 219 10.19 12.42 19.98
C GLY A 219 11.37 11.58 20.40
N ALA A 220 11.81 11.77 21.64
CA ALA A 220 12.80 10.93 22.27
C ALA A 220 12.30 9.49 22.44
N PRO A 221 13.16 8.47 22.32
CA PRO A 221 12.77 7.08 22.52
C PRO A 221 12.16 6.86 23.91
N SER A 222 11.10 6.05 23.97
CA SER A 222 10.55 5.59 25.24
C SER A 222 11.54 4.70 26.00
N ALA A 223 11.48 4.69 27.32
CA ALA A 223 12.29 3.79 28.15
C ALA A 223 12.03 2.30 27.87
N LYS A 224 10.85 1.97 27.38
CA LYS A 224 10.46 0.66 26.88
C LYS A 224 10.07 0.80 25.41
N GLY A 225 10.70 0.02 24.54
CA GLY A 225 10.33 -0.15 23.15
C GLY A 225 9.50 -1.40 22.93
N GLN A 226 9.88 -2.22 21.97
CA GLN A 226 9.20 -3.49 21.63
C GLN A 226 10.03 -4.73 22.01
N GLU A 227 11.01 -4.60 22.90
CA GLU A 227 12.04 -5.60 23.22
C GLU A 227 11.50 -6.94 23.71
N LEU A 228 10.33 -6.95 24.32
CA LEU A 228 9.71 -8.16 24.87
C LEU A 228 8.62 -8.73 23.95
N GLU A 229 8.33 -8.07 22.85
CA GLU A 229 7.28 -8.46 21.88
C GLU A 229 5.90 -8.71 22.53
N GLU A 230 5.65 -8.09 23.68
CA GLU A 230 4.45 -8.29 24.51
C GLU A 230 3.17 -7.87 23.80
N HIS A 231 3.25 -6.91 22.86
CA HIS A 231 2.09 -6.43 22.13
C HIS A 231 1.63 -7.48 21.12
N TYR A 232 2.55 -8.06 20.34
CA TYR A 232 2.24 -9.09 19.35
C TYR A 232 1.62 -10.35 20.00
N PHE A 233 2.17 -10.81 21.11
CA PHE A 233 1.66 -11.97 21.85
C PHE A 233 0.60 -11.60 22.90
N GLY A 234 0.22 -10.33 22.99
CA GLY A 234 -0.76 -9.83 23.94
C GLY A 234 -2.21 -9.99 23.49
N VAL A 235 -3.14 -9.74 24.39
CA VAL A 235 -4.57 -9.65 24.07
C VAL A 235 -4.88 -8.28 23.48
N ILE A 236 -5.89 -8.22 22.60
CA ILE A 236 -6.41 -6.96 22.06
C ILE A 236 -7.11 -6.21 23.22
N ARG A 237 -6.73 -4.96 23.44
CA ARG A 237 -7.31 -4.12 24.49
C ARG A 237 -8.79 -3.82 24.23
N PRO A 238 -9.61 -3.58 25.29
CA PRO A 238 -11.06 -3.43 25.15
C PRO A 238 -11.50 -2.34 24.16
N GLU A 239 -10.87 -1.17 24.20
CA GLU A 239 -11.19 -0.03 23.32
C GLU A 239 -10.88 -0.35 21.85
N VAL A 240 -9.72 -0.95 21.63
CA VAL A 240 -9.30 -1.41 20.29
C VAL A 240 -10.21 -2.53 19.80
N SER A 241 -10.57 -3.47 20.65
CA SER A 241 -11.50 -4.56 20.33
C SER A 241 -12.89 -4.02 19.94
N ALA A 242 -13.38 -2.97 20.61
CA ALA A 242 -14.65 -2.32 20.29
C ALA A 242 -14.60 -1.62 18.93
N PHE A 243 -13.51 -0.89 18.64
CA PHE A 243 -13.25 -0.30 17.31
C PHE A 243 -13.21 -1.38 16.22
N MET A 244 -12.40 -2.43 16.41
CA MET A 244 -12.24 -3.50 15.43
C MET A 244 -13.56 -4.24 15.17
N LYS A 245 -14.41 -4.37 16.17
CA LYS A 245 -15.74 -4.99 16.01
C LYS A 245 -16.66 -4.15 15.13
N GLU A 246 -16.78 -2.84 15.36
CA GLU A 246 -17.59 -1.98 14.51
C GLU A 246 -17.01 -1.89 13.09
N LEU A 247 -15.68 -1.85 12.97
CA LEU A 247 -15.00 -1.87 11.67
C LEU A 247 -15.39 -3.12 10.87
N ASP A 248 -15.28 -4.32 11.46
CA ASP A 248 -15.69 -5.57 10.81
C ASP A 248 -17.14 -5.53 10.35
N GLU A 249 -18.08 -5.09 11.23
CA GLU A 249 -19.52 -5.04 10.93
C GLU A 249 -19.82 -4.08 9.76
N GLU A 250 -19.20 -2.90 9.72
CA GLU A 250 -19.37 -1.95 8.60
C GLU A 250 -18.73 -2.46 7.32
N LEU A 251 -17.53 -3.05 7.39
CA LEU A 251 -16.85 -3.64 6.23
C LEU A 251 -17.67 -4.80 5.64
N TRP A 252 -18.23 -5.69 6.47
CA TRP A 252 -19.10 -6.77 5.99
C TRP A 252 -20.35 -6.25 5.30
N LYS A 253 -21.00 -5.19 5.82
CA LYS A 253 -22.14 -4.55 5.13
C LYS A 253 -21.75 -4.03 3.75
N LEU A 254 -20.53 -3.54 3.59
CA LEU A 254 -19.95 -3.04 2.35
C LEU A 254 -19.34 -4.14 1.46
N GLY A 255 -19.51 -5.41 1.83
CA GLY A 255 -19.04 -6.56 1.04
C GLY A 255 -17.56 -6.87 1.17
N VAL A 256 -16.82 -6.16 2.02
CA VAL A 256 -15.41 -6.44 2.28
C VAL A 256 -15.29 -7.68 3.18
N PRO A 257 -14.61 -8.75 2.74
CA PRO A 257 -14.51 -10.00 3.49
C PRO A 257 -13.43 -9.95 4.57
N ALA A 258 -13.49 -8.97 5.49
CA ALA A 258 -12.59 -8.84 6.62
C ALA A 258 -12.59 -10.14 7.44
N LYS A 259 -11.41 -10.74 7.65
CA LYS A 259 -11.30 -12.08 8.22
C LYS A 259 -10.44 -12.16 9.46
N THR A 260 -9.25 -11.59 9.42
CA THR A 260 -8.25 -11.69 10.47
C THR A 260 -7.92 -10.32 11.01
N LYS A 261 -7.79 -10.21 12.32
CA LYS A 261 -7.33 -9.02 13.03
C LYS A 261 -6.50 -9.44 14.23
N HIS A 262 -5.38 -8.76 14.45
CA HIS A 262 -4.49 -9.02 15.58
C HIS A 262 -3.61 -7.80 15.87
N ASN A 263 -2.86 -7.90 16.98
CA ASN A 263 -1.81 -6.94 17.31
C ASN A 263 -0.55 -7.22 16.49
N GLU A 264 0.14 -6.17 16.08
CA GLU A 264 1.46 -6.22 15.47
C GLU A 264 2.59 -6.01 16.49
N VAL A 265 3.86 -6.06 16.00
CA VAL A 265 5.03 -6.05 16.89
C VAL A 265 5.20 -4.72 17.61
N ALA A 266 5.01 -3.59 16.92
CA ALA A 266 5.11 -2.29 17.55
C ALA A 266 3.94 -2.03 18.52
N PRO A 267 4.17 -1.37 19.66
CA PRO A 267 3.09 -0.92 20.52
C PRO A 267 2.06 -0.10 19.75
N CYS A 268 0.77 -0.32 20.00
CA CYS A 268 -0.36 0.33 19.31
C CYS A 268 -0.49 0.02 17.81
N GLN A 269 0.26 -0.92 17.29
CA GLN A 269 0.16 -1.38 15.91
C GLN A 269 -0.75 -2.60 15.81
N HIS A 270 -1.54 -2.64 14.73
CA HIS A 270 -2.52 -3.69 14.47
C HIS A 270 -2.54 -4.02 12.98
N GLU A 271 -3.12 -5.17 12.65
CA GLU A 271 -3.33 -5.61 11.27
C GLU A 271 -4.78 -6.06 11.04
N LEU A 272 -5.27 -5.82 9.83
CA LEU A 272 -6.48 -6.41 9.27
C LEU A 272 -6.16 -7.08 7.95
N ALA A 273 -6.51 -8.36 7.83
CA ALA A 273 -6.38 -9.14 6.60
C ALA A 273 -7.74 -9.66 6.13
N PRO A 274 -8.18 -9.32 4.90
CA PRO A 274 -9.39 -9.87 4.29
C PRO A 274 -9.11 -11.22 3.64
N ILE A 275 -10.17 -11.92 3.23
CA ILE A 275 -10.06 -12.99 2.23
C ILE A 275 -9.72 -12.32 0.89
N PHE A 276 -8.87 -12.96 0.08
CA PHE A 276 -8.50 -12.47 -1.24
C PHE A 276 -9.68 -12.40 -2.21
N ASP A 277 -9.58 -11.51 -3.19
CA ASP A 277 -10.55 -11.36 -4.29
C ASP A 277 -9.80 -11.07 -5.60
N THR A 278 -10.52 -10.89 -6.71
CA THR A 278 -9.94 -10.35 -7.94
C THR A 278 -9.24 -9.03 -7.67
N THR A 279 -8.12 -8.80 -8.34
CA THR A 279 -7.19 -7.72 -7.97
C THR A 279 -7.86 -6.35 -7.89
N ASN A 280 -8.70 -5.97 -8.86
CA ASN A 280 -9.37 -4.68 -8.84
C ASN A 280 -10.38 -4.54 -7.68
N VAL A 281 -11.15 -5.58 -7.39
CA VAL A 281 -12.10 -5.60 -6.26
C VAL A 281 -11.37 -5.55 -4.93
N ALA A 282 -10.31 -6.36 -4.77
CA ALA A 282 -9.50 -6.39 -3.55
C ALA A 282 -8.87 -5.03 -3.24
N ILE A 283 -8.43 -4.31 -4.27
CA ILE A 283 -7.83 -2.97 -4.11
C ILE A 283 -8.90 -1.94 -3.76
N ASP A 284 -10.06 -1.93 -4.43
CA ASP A 284 -11.18 -1.06 -4.06
C ASP A 284 -11.62 -1.31 -2.61
N HIS A 285 -11.72 -2.58 -2.19
CA HIS A 285 -12.02 -2.96 -0.82
C HIS A 285 -10.95 -2.49 0.18
N ASN A 286 -9.67 -2.52 -0.20
CA ASN A 286 -8.60 -2.02 0.66
C ASN A 286 -8.68 -0.50 0.85
N LEU A 287 -8.92 0.26 -0.21
CA LEU A 287 -9.08 1.72 -0.11
C LEU A 287 -10.29 2.09 0.77
N LEU A 288 -11.40 1.37 0.59
CA LEU A 288 -12.59 1.52 1.44
C LEU A 288 -12.30 1.15 2.90
N THR A 289 -11.52 0.09 3.14
CA THR A 289 -11.07 -0.30 4.47
C THR A 289 -10.26 0.82 5.14
N MET A 290 -9.30 1.42 4.42
CA MET A 290 -8.50 2.53 4.92
C MET A 290 -9.36 3.76 5.29
N GLU A 291 -10.36 4.07 4.48
CA GLU A 291 -11.31 5.13 4.76
C GLU A 291 -12.14 4.83 6.03
N MET A 292 -12.70 3.61 6.12
CA MET A 292 -13.53 3.20 7.26
C MET A 292 -12.75 3.16 8.57
N MET A 293 -11.48 2.77 8.55
CA MET A 293 -10.59 2.84 9.73
C MET A 293 -10.49 4.27 10.27
N LYS A 294 -10.23 5.24 9.40
CA LYS A 294 -10.15 6.67 9.79
C LYS A 294 -11.48 7.23 10.28
N LYS A 295 -12.59 6.76 9.71
CA LYS A 295 -13.94 7.24 10.04
C LYS A 295 -14.45 6.68 11.36
N ILE A 296 -14.13 5.42 11.69
CA ILE A 296 -14.66 4.74 12.87
C ILE A 296 -13.80 5.01 14.12
N ALA A 297 -12.46 5.07 13.98
CA ALA A 297 -11.56 5.26 15.13
C ALA A 297 -11.95 6.43 16.06
N PRO A 298 -12.34 7.62 15.54
CA PRO A 298 -12.72 8.75 16.39
C PRO A 298 -13.93 8.51 17.30
N LYS A 299 -14.83 7.57 16.97
CA LYS A 299 -15.99 7.20 17.79
C LYS A 299 -15.55 6.53 19.12
N TYR A 300 -14.36 5.96 19.12
CA TYR A 300 -13.75 5.27 20.25
C TYR A 300 -12.66 6.10 20.95
N GLY A 301 -12.57 7.40 20.64
CA GLY A 301 -11.53 8.28 21.18
C GLY A 301 -10.12 7.96 20.63
N LEU A 302 -10.07 7.29 19.47
CA LEU A 302 -8.82 6.88 18.81
C LEU A 302 -8.65 7.61 17.48
N VAL A 303 -7.41 7.62 16.97
CA VAL A 303 -7.08 8.02 15.60
C VAL A 303 -6.27 6.90 14.96
N CYS A 304 -6.65 6.54 13.73
CA CYS A 304 -5.94 5.55 12.93
C CYS A 304 -4.86 6.24 12.08
N LEU A 305 -3.60 5.88 12.34
CA LEU A 305 -2.45 6.34 11.55
C LEU A 305 -2.11 5.27 10.51
N GLN A 306 -2.08 5.69 9.25
CA GLN A 306 -1.76 4.83 8.11
C GLN A 306 -0.42 5.20 7.45
N HIS A 307 0.34 6.11 8.05
CA HIS A 307 1.70 6.40 7.61
C HIS A 307 2.59 5.17 7.83
N GLU A 308 3.56 4.94 6.96
CA GLU A 308 4.46 3.79 6.99
C GLU A 308 5.37 3.77 8.22
N LYS A 309 5.74 4.94 8.74
CA LYS A 309 6.63 5.09 9.89
C LYS A 309 6.18 6.23 10.80
N PRO A 310 5.06 6.07 11.55
CA PRO A 310 4.57 7.15 12.41
C PRO A 310 5.50 7.44 13.59
N PHE A 311 6.26 6.43 14.06
CA PHE A 311 7.14 6.53 15.21
C PHE A 311 8.53 5.99 14.88
N GLU A 312 9.56 6.75 15.22
CA GLU A 312 10.95 6.31 15.07
C GLU A 312 11.31 5.26 16.11
N GLY A 313 12.22 4.33 15.77
CA GLY A 313 12.74 3.32 16.70
C GLY A 313 11.84 2.10 16.93
N VAL A 314 10.63 2.04 16.37
CA VAL A 314 9.74 0.86 16.39
C VAL A 314 9.39 0.40 14.98
N ASN A 315 8.75 -0.76 14.81
CA ASN A 315 8.34 -1.24 13.50
C ASN A 315 7.46 -0.21 12.77
N GLY A 316 7.61 -0.13 11.46
CA GLY A 316 6.69 0.59 10.58
C GLY A 316 5.55 -0.29 10.11
N SER A 317 4.59 0.30 9.39
CA SER A 317 3.43 -0.39 8.83
C SER A 317 3.56 -0.61 7.34
N GLY A 318 3.35 -1.84 6.91
CA GLY A 318 3.29 -2.27 5.53
C GLY A 318 1.86 -2.58 5.05
N LYS A 319 1.80 -2.98 3.80
CA LYS A 319 0.62 -3.53 3.15
C LYS A 319 1.06 -4.69 2.26
N HIS A 320 1.13 -5.89 2.84
CA HIS A 320 1.60 -7.05 2.09
C HIS A 320 0.60 -7.43 1.00
N ASN A 321 1.10 -7.55 -0.23
CA ASN A 321 0.31 -7.84 -1.41
C ASN A 321 0.42 -9.32 -1.77
N ASN A 322 -0.52 -10.14 -1.31
CA ASN A 322 -0.58 -11.57 -1.62
C ASN A 322 -1.20 -11.77 -3.01
N TRP A 323 -0.36 -11.95 -4.02
CA TRP A 323 -0.75 -12.03 -5.42
C TRP A 323 -0.70 -13.44 -5.98
N SER A 324 -1.72 -13.81 -6.78
CA SER A 324 -1.75 -15.07 -7.51
C SER A 324 -2.51 -14.92 -8.84
N MET A 325 -2.57 -16.02 -9.62
CA MET A 325 -3.32 -16.15 -10.88
C MET A 325 -4.23 -17.37 -10.79
N SER A 326 -5.49 -17.25 -11.22
CA SER A 326 -6.43 -18.36 -11.17
C SER A 326 -7.42 -18.35 -12.32
N THR A 327 -7.89 -19.55 -12.65
CA THR A 327 -9.12 -19.77 -13.40
C THR A 327 -10.25 -20.06 -12.40
N PRO A 328 -11.51 -20.14 -12.83
CA PRO A 328 -12.59 -20.60 -11.95
C PRO A 328 -12.37 -22.01 -11.36
N ALA A 329 -11.50 -22.82 -11.97
CA ALA A 329 -11.28 -24.21 -11.60
C ALA A 329 -10.00 -24.44 -10.77
N GLU A 330 -8.98 -23.61 -10.92
CA GLU A 330 -7.67 -23.84 -10.30
C GLU A 330 -6.86 -22.57 -10.09
N ASN A 331 -5.96 -22.62 -9.12
CA ASN A 331 -4.88 -21.63 -8.94
C ASN A 331 -3.67 -22.07 -9.78
N LEU A 332 -3.16 -21.20 -10.64
CA LEU A 332 -2.06 -21.50 -11.57
C LEU A 332 -0.68 -21.52 -10.87
N LEU A 333 -0.61 -21.01 -9.66
CA LEU A 333 0.58 -21.04 -8.80
C LEU A 333 0.48 -22.11 -7.69
N ASP A 334 -0.46 -23.04 -7.80
CA ASP A 334 -0.51 -24.19 -6.90
C ASP A 334 0.48 -25.28 -7.38
N PRO A 335 1.55 -25.57 -6.60
CA PRO A 335 2.53 -26.58 -6.98
C PRO A 335 1.97 -28.02 -6.94
N GLY A 336 0.85 -28.24 -6.25
CA GLY A 336 0.33 -29.57 -5.98
C GLY A 336 1.21 -30.38 -5.02
N ASP A 337 1.03 -31.69 -5.03
CA ASP A 337 1.78 -32.61 -4.15
C ASP A 337 3.19 -32.94 -4.70
N THR A 338 3.42 -32.80 -5.99
CA THR A 338 4.69 -33.08 -6.68
C THR A 338 5.09 -31.88 -7.57
N PRO A 339 5.65 -30.81 -7.00
CA PRO A 339 5.99 -29.59 -7.76
C PRO A 339 6.89 -29.86 -8.97
N MET A 340 7.85 -30.76 -8.85
CA MET A 340 8.78 -31.12 -9.94
C MET A 340 8.09 -31.76 -11.17
N GLU A 341 6.94 -32.40 -10.99
CA GLU A 341 6.17 -33.04 -12.04
C GLU A 341 5.06 -32.17 -12.61
N ASN A 342 4.74 -31.03 -11.94
CA ASN A 342 3.69 -30.11 -12.36
C ASN A 342 4.22 -29.11 -13.40
N LEU A 343 4.27 -29.54 -14.66
CA LEU A 343 4.81 -28.75 -15.76
C LEU A 343 4.09 -27.41 -15.94
N GLN A 344 2.77 -27.37 -15.76
CA GLN A 344 2.00 -26.13 -15.85
C GLN A 344 2.43 -25.13 -14.78
N PHE A 345 2.48 -25.55 -13.52
CA PHE A 345 2.95 -24.73 -12.42
C PHE A 345 4.37 -24.20 -12.69
N LEU A 346 5.28 -25.05 -13.16
CA LEU A 346 6.67 -24.65 -13.44
C LEU A 346 6.79 -23.62 -14.57
N VAL A 347 5.92 -23.66 -15.58
CA VAL A 347 5.87 -22.62 -16.62
C VAL A 347 5.47 -21.27 -16.05
N PHE A 348 4.40 -21.24 -15.25
CA PHE A 348 3.95 -19.98 -14.62
C PHE A 348 4.95 -19.47 -13.57
N LEU A 349 5.53 -20.36 -12.76
CA LEU A 349 6.60 -20.00 -11.81
C LEU A 349 7.81 -19.39 -12.52
N ALA A 350 8.28 -20.01 -13.59
CA ALA A 350 9.40 -19.51 -14.37
C ALA A 350 9.12 -18.13 -14.99
N ALA A 351 7.87 -17.91 -15.45
CA ALA A 351 7.46 -16.61 -15.97
C ALA A 351 7.50 -15.51 -14.89
N VAL A 352 7.05 -15.80 -13.66
CA VAL A 352 7.13 -14.86 -12.53
C VAL A 352 8.58 -14.58 -12.15
N ILE A 353 9.43 -15.60 -12.04
CA ILE A 353 10.86 -15.43 -11.71
C ILE A 353 11.53 -14.50 -12.72
N LYS A 354 11.30 -14.74 -14.02
CA LYS A 354 11.88 -13.94 -15.09
C LYS A 354 11.34 -12.52 -15.08
N ALA A 355 10.03 -12.34 -14.92
CA ALA A 355 9.40 -11.01 -14.86
C ALA A 355 9.96 -10.15 -13.73
N VAL A 356 10.09 -10.72 -12.53
CA VAL A 356 10.65 -10.00 -11.37
C VAL A 356 12.13 -9.69 -11.56
N ASP A 357 12.92 -10.58 -12.15
CA ASP A 357 14.34 -10.32 -12.44
C ASP A 357 14.54 -9.22 -13.49
N GLU A 358 13.78 -9.25 -14.59
CA GLU A 358 13.95 -8.28 -15.68
C GLU A 358 13.42 -6.89 -15.34
N TYR A 359 12.36 -6.80 -14.50
CA TYR A 359 11.64 -5.58 -14.18
C TYR A 359 11.68 -5.20 -12.69
N ALA A 360 12.69 -5.70 -11.94
CA ALA A 360 12.89 -5.35 -10.53
C ALA A 360 13.01 -3.83 -10.30
N ASP A 361 13.67 -3.11 -11.22
CA ASP A 361 13.80 -1.66 -11.17
C ASP A 361 12.44 -0.95 -11.31
N LEU A 362 11.59 -1.39 -12.23
CA LEU A 362 10.25 -0.84 -12.40
C LEU A 362 9.34 -1.22 -11.24
N LEU A 363 9.39 -2.48 -10.78
CA LEU A 363 8.61 -2.92 -9.62
C LEU A 363 8.99 -2.14 -8.35
N ARG A 364 10.28 -1.76 -8.17
CA ARG A 364 10.71 -0.90 -7.06
C ARG A 364 10.05 0.49 -7.09
N THR A 365 9.72 1.03 -8.27
CA THR A 365 9.06 2.34 -8.36
C THR A 365 7.67 2.34 -7.74
N SER A 366 6.96 1.22 -7.81
CA SER A 366 5.60 1.09 -7.30
C SER A 366 5.46 1.18 -5.78
N VAL A 367 6.58 1.15 -5.08
CA VAL A 367 6.68 1.23 -3.61
C VAL A 367 7.63 2.34 -3.18
N ALA A 368 7.93 3.27 -4.09
CA ALA A 368 8.82 4.40 -3.88
C ALA A 368 8.01 5.63 -3.45
N THR A 369 7.87 5.80 -2.14
CA THR A 369 7.19 6.93 -1.51
C THR A 369 8.03 7.49 -0.35
N PRO A 370 7.87 8.77 0.02
CA PRO A 370 8.59 9.36 1.15
C PRO A 370 8.39 8.58 2.45
N GLY A 371 7.15 8.15 2.71
CA GLY A 371 6.80 7.38 3.91
C GLY A 371 7.50 6.02 3.94
N ASN A 372 7.51 5.33 2.79
CA ASN A 372 8.11 4.00 2.69
C ASN A 372 9.65 4.04 2.69
N ASP A 373 10.27 5.14 2.28
CA ASP A 373 11.72 5.35 2.42
C ASP A 373 12.17 5.30 3.89
N HIS A 374 11.30 5.74 4.84
CA HIS A 374 11.56 5.63 6.28
C HIS A 374 11.37 4.22 6.84
N ARG A 375 10.58 3.37 6.16
CA ARG A 375 10.22 2.02 6.63
C ARG A 375 11.20 0.95 6.11
N LEU A 376 11.57 0.97 4.83
CA LEU A 376 12.32 -0.10 4.17
C LEU A 376 13.70 -0.33 4.78
N GLY A 377 14.10 -1.61 4.90
CA GLY A 377 15.45 -2.02 5.27
C GLY A 377 15.66 -2.39 6.74
N ALA A 378 14.62 -2.34 7.57
CA ALA A 378 14.69 -2.76 8.97
C ALA A 378 13.31 -3.13 9.54
N ASN A 379 13.29 -3.79 10.71
CA ASN A 379 12.05 -4.01 11.47
C ASN A 379 10.93 -4.66 10.65
N GLU A 380 11.20 -5.82 10.07
CA GLU A 380 10.29 -6.62 9.23
C GLU A 380 9.98 -6.02 7.83
N ALA A 381 10.41 -4.80 7.54
CA ALA A 381 10.34 -4.24 6.21
C ALA A 381 11.53 -4.69 5.35
N PRO A 382 11.30 -5.21 4.12
CA PRO A 382 12.39 -5.71 3.29
C PRO A 382 13.33 -4.59 2.82
N PRO A 383 14.57 -4.93 2.43
CA PRO A 383 15.48 -3.95 1.83
C PRO A 383 15.02 -3.54 0.43
N ALA A 384 15.62 -2.46 -0.10
CA ALA A 384 15.29 -1.93 -1.43
C ALA A 384 15.68 -2.83 -2.62
N ILE A 385 16.40 -3.93 -2.36
CA ILE A 385 16.79 -4.93 -3.36
C ILE A 385 15.65 -5.93 -3.53
N ILE A 386 15.06 -6.03 -4.71
CA ILE A 386 14.03 -7.03 -4.97
C ILE A 386 14.68 -8.37 -5.26
N SER A 387 14.38 -9.36 -4.42
CA SER A 387 14.76 -10.76 -4.57
C SER A 387 13.57 -11.67 -4.27
N ILE A 388 13.59 -12.90 -4.75
CA ILE A 388 12.53 -13.88 -4.56
C ILE A 388 12.98 -14.93 -3.53
N PHE A 389 12.18 -15.10 -2.48
CA PHE A 389 12.26 -16.22 -1.58
C PHE A 389 11.32 -17.35 -2.06
N VAL A 390 11.82 -18.57 -2.23
CA VAL A 390 11.02 -19.69 -2.70
C VAL A 390 10.87 -20.82 -1.68
N GLY A 391 11.66 -20.80 -0.60
CA GLY A 391 11.69 -21.85 0.41
C GLY A 391 12.47 -23.10 -0.03
N GLU A 392 12.71 -24.00 0.93
CA GLU A 392 13.61 -25.17 0.75
C GLU A 392 13.14 -26.13 -0.35
N GLU A 393 11.85 -26.41 -0.43
CA GLU A 393 11.29 -27.37 -1.40
C GLU A 393 11.44 -26.87 -2.84
N LEU A 394 10.99 -25.64 -3.13
CA LEU A 394 11.11 -25.09 -4.48
C LEU A 394 12.55 -24.73 -4.82
N GLU A 395 13.40 -24.38 -3.87
CA GLU A 395 14.83 -24.22 -4.13
C GLU A 395 15.45 -25.52 -4.63
N ALA A 396 15.13 -26.65 -3.98
CA ALA A 396 15.59 -27.97 -4.42
C ALA A 396 15.04 -28.35 -5.81
N VAL A 397 13.78 -27.99 -6.14
CA VAL A 397 13.21 -28.16 -7.48
C VAL A 397 13.97 -27.34 -8.51
N ILE A 398 14.20 -26.05 -8.23
CA ILE A 398 14.91 -25.11 -9.09
C ILE A 398 16.36 -25.58 -9.32
N ASP A 399 17.03 -26.07 -8.28
CA ASP A 399 18.39 -26.58 -8.34
C ASP A 399 18.48 -27.85 -9.18
N ALA A 400 17.55 -28.78 -9.02
CA ALA A 400 17.45 -29.98 -9.82
C ALA A 400 17.24 -29.66 -11.31
N ILE A 401 16.36 -28.71 -11.62
CA ILE A 401 16.10 -28.23 -12.99
C ILE A 401 17.34 -27.54 -13.59
N ALA A 402 18.00 -26.66 -12.82
CA ALA A 402 19.16 -25.91 -13.30
C ALA A 402 20.38 -26.78 -13.58
N SER A 403 20.59 -27.85 -12.78
CA SER A 403 21.76 -28.72 -12.84
C SER A 403 21.52 -30.05 -13.58
N ASP A 404 20.31 -30.29 -14.07
CA ASP A 404 19.89 -31.58 -14.66
C ASP A 404 20.12 -32.76 -13.70
N SER A 405 19.96 -32.56 -12.39
CA SER A 405 20.15 -33.60 -11.36
C SER A 405 18.82 -34.17 -10.87
N PRO A 406 18.80 -35.38 -10.29
CA PRO A 406 17.62 -35.89 -9.64
C PRO A 406 17.15 -34.97 -8.50
N TYR A 407 15.85 -34.79 -8.34
CA TYR A 407 15.27 -34.08 -7.22
C TYR A 407 15.67 -34.75 -5.88
N ALA A 408 16.26 -33.97 -4.98
CA ALA A 408 16.72 -34.41 -3.67
C ALA A 408 16.14 -33.53 -2.54
N GLY A 409 14.99 -32.89 -2.78
CA GLY A 409 14.35 -32.00 -1.83
C GLY A 409 13.68 -32.70 -0.64
N PRO A 410 13.19 -31.93 0.33
CA PRO A 410 12.56 -32.45 1.53
C PRO A 410 11.32 -33.26 1.21
N VAL A 411 11.15 -34.37 1.95
CA VAL A 411 9.91 -35.17 1.92
C VAL A 411 8.95 -34.58 2.96
N LYS A 412 7.67 -34.44 2.61
CA LYS A 412 6.63 -33.97 3.55
C LYS A 412 6.66 -34.86 4.82
N MET A 413 7.11 -34.28 5.94
CA MET A 413 7.15 -34.97 7.24
C MET A 413 5.92 -34.62 8.07
N LYS A 414 5.39 -35.64 8.77
CA LYS A 414 4.38 -35.39 9.79
C LYS A 414 5.07 -34.87 11.06
N MET A 415 4.59 -33.75 11.55
CA MET A 415 5.01 -33.21 12.84
C MET A 415 4.29 -33.95 13.95
N ASP A 416 5.08 -34.57 14.82
CA ASP A 416 4.63 -35.21 16.05
C ASP A 416 5.20 -34.39 17.22
N LEU A 417 4.32 -33.78 17.99
CA LEU A 417 4.71 -32.93 19.12
C LEU A 417 5.04 -33.73 20.39
N GLY A 418 4.99 -35.07 20.31
CA GLY A 418 5.32 -35.97 21.44
C GLY A 418 4.28 -35.96 22.55
N VAL A 419 3.07 -35.49 22.32
CA VAL A 419 1.96 -35.43 23.25
C VAL A 419 0.75 -36.12 22.64
N ASP A 420 0.28 -37.20 23.28
CA ASP A 420 -0.76 -38.09 22.69
C ASP A 420 -2.09 -37.40 22.38
N VAL A 421 -2.46 -36.35 23.13
CA VAL A 421 -3.71 -35.62 22.91
C VAL A 421 -3.62 -34.58 21.80
N LEU A 422 -2.43 -34.27 21.30
CA LEU A 422 -2.25 -33.30 20.21
C LEU A 422 -2.29 -34.00 18.85
N PRO A 423 -3.02 -33.45 17.87
CA PRO A 423 -3.09 -34.03 16.55
C PRO A 423 -1.73 -33.95 15.85
N LYS A 424 -1.38 -35.03 15.12
CA LYS A 424 -0.25 -35.03 14.20
C LYS A 424 -0.69 -34.37 12.89
N PHE A 425 0.09 -33.40 12.39
CA PHE A 425 -0.19 -32.69 11.15
C PHE A 425 1.04 -32.68 10.23
N SER A 426 0.83 -32.48 8.95
CA SER A 426 1.93 -32.35 7.99
C SER A 426 2.63 -31.00 8.21
N LYS A 427 3.96 -31.03 8.32
CA LYS A 427 4.75 -29.80 8.29
C LYS A 427 4.62 -29.17 6.89
N ASP A 428 4.34 -27.87 6.86
CA ASP A 428 4.43 -27.10 5.62
C ASP A 428 5.91 -27.00 5.19
N THR A 429 6.18 -27.14 3.90
CA THR A 429 7.53 -27.06 3.34
C THR A 429 7.93 -25.63 2.97
N THR A 430 6.99 -24.70 3.01
CA THR A 430 7.22 -23.28 2.81
C THR A 430 7.10 -22.52 4.14
N ASP A 431 8.13 -21.74 4.47
CA ASP A 431 8.11 -20.81 5.59
C ASP A 431 8.19 -19.37 5.05
N ARG A 432 7.78 -18.38 5.84
CA ARG A 432 7.91 -16.96 5.50
C ARG A 432 9.31 -16.48 5.86
N ASN A 433 9.97 -15.80 4.92
CA ASN A 433 11.18 -15.03 5.22
C ASN A 433 10.80 -13.56 5.38
N ARG A 434 10.75 -13.07 6.61
CA ARG A 434 10.33 -11.69 6.94
C ARG A 434 11.23 -10.60 6.35
N THR A 435 12.44 -10.97 5.89
CA THR A 435 13.37 -10.04 5.24
C THR A 435 13.26 -10.06 3.72
N SER A 436 12.49 -10.99 3.14
CA SER A 436 12.34 -11.11 1.69
C SER A 436 11.30 -10.11 1.15
N PRO A 437 11.61 -9.35 0.10
CA PRO A 437 10.65 -8.45 -0.52
C PRO A 437 9.56 -9.15 -1.33
N PHE A 438 9.84 -10.35 -1.87
CA PHE A 438 8.93 -11.11 -2.71
C PHE A 438 9.05 -12.61 -2.38
N ALA A 439 8.08 -13.15 -1.66
CA ALA A 439 8.13 -14.51 -1.10
C ALA A 439 7.05 -15.40 -1.68
N PHE A 440 7.41 -16.62 -2.09
CA PHE A 440 6.44 -17.66 -2.42
C PHE A 440 5.91 -18.30 -1.14
N THR A 441 4.59 -18.26 -0.94
CA THR A 441 3.93 -18.73 0.28
C THR A 441 2.88 -19.81 -0.02
N GLY A 442 3.29 -20.88 -0.71
CA GLY A 442 2.50 -22.08 -0.96
C GLY A 442 1.77 -22.09 -2.31
N ASN A 443 0.97 -21.08 -2.64
CA ASN A 443 0.24 -20.98 -3.91
C ASN A 443 0.07 -19.53 -4.39
N LYS A 444 0.89 -18.64 -3.87
CA LYS A 444 0.89 -17.20 -4.17
C LYS A 444 2.25 -16.60 -3.87
N PHE A 445 2.47 -15.40 -4.38
CA PHE A 445 3.60 -14.56 -4.00
C PHE A 445 3.14 -13.42 -3.10
N GLU A 446 3.84 -13.23 -2.00
CA GLU A 446 3.67 -12.12 -1.07
C GLU A 446 4.69 -11.03 -1.40
N PHE A 447 4.24 -9.91 -1.96
CA PHE A 447 5.07 -8.72 -2.14
C PHE A 447 4.97 -7.86 -0.88
N ARG A 448 6.06 -7.82 -0.10
CA ARG A 448 6.10 -7.26 1.25
C ARG A 448 6.55 -5.78 1.30
N MET A 449 6.97 -5.23 0.17
CA MET A 449 7.50 -3.87 0.11
C MET A 449 6.46 -2.75 0.20
N PRO A 450 5.20 -2.91 -0.29
CA PRO A 450 4.25 -1.80 -0.25
C PRO A 450 4.04 -1.27 1.16
N GLY A 451 3.98 0.06 1.28
CA GLY A 451 3.71 0.77 2.51
C GLY A 451 2.21 0.82 2.84
N SER A 452 1.88 1.01 4.11
CA SER A 452 0.48 0.98 4.59
C SER A 452 -0.40 2.08 4.01
N ALA A 453 0.16 3.23 3.60
CA ALA A 453 -0.58 4.32 2.96
C ALA A 453 -0.72 4.14 1.43
N GLU A 454 0.03 3.23 0.82
CA GLU A 454 0.09 3.09 -0.63
C GLU A 454 -1.16 2.44 -1.24
N ASN A 455 -1.38 2.74 -2.53
CA ASN A 455 -2.38 2.08 -3.37
C ASN A 455 -1.74 0.90 -4.10
N LEU A 456 -2.26 -0.30 -3.91
CA LEU A 456 -1.72 -1.53 -4.53
C LEU A 456 -1.94 -1.63 -6.04
N SER A 457 -2.66 -0.69 -6.67
CA SER A 457 -2.84 -0.69 -8.12
C SER A 457 -1.52 -0.59 -8.87
N ASP A 458 -0.57 0.22 -8.38
CA ASP A 458 0.71 0.43 -9.07
C ASP A 458 1.55 -0.84 -9.11
N CYS A 459 1.77 -1.51 -7.97
CA CYS A 459 2.57 -2.73 -7.93
C CYS A 459 1.92 -3.87 -8.73
N ASN A 460 0.59 -4.00 -8.66
CA ASN A 460 -0.12 -5.02 -9.42
C ASN A 460 -0.15 -4.73 -10.92
N THR A 461 -0.27 -3.47 -11.34
CA THR A 461 -0.16 -3.05 -12.74
C THR A 461 1.19 -3.49 -13.33
N ILE A 462 2.27 -3.20 -12.63
CA ILE A 462 3.63 -3.53 -13.08
C ILE A 462 3.83 -5.05 -13.10
N LEU A 463 3.49 -5.73 -12.00
CA LEU A 463 3.66 -7.18 -11.88
C LEU A 463 2.87 -7.93 -12.97
N ASN A 464 1.59 -7.58 -13.15
CA ASN A 464 0.73 -8.19 -14.16
C ASN A 464 1.31 -7.99 -15.58
N THR A 465 1.77 -6.78 -15.91
CA THR A 465 2.30 -6.46 -17.23
C THR A 465 3.62 -7.18 -17.51
N ALA A 466 4.52 -7.20 -16.53
CA ALA A 466 5.79 -7.92 -16.63
C ALA A 466 5.58 -9.43 -16.82
N VAL A 467 4.67 -10.04 -16.04
CA VAL A 467 4.31 -11.46 -16.21
C VAL A 467 3.63 -11.70 -17.56
N ALA A 468 2.74 -10.82 -18.02
CA ALA A 468 2.12 -10.92 -19.34
C ALA A 468 3.16 -10.95 -20.47
N LYS A 469 4.21 -10.13 -20.38
CA LYS A 469 5.32 -10.13 -21.35
C LYS A 469 6.02 -11.47 -21.40
N GLU A 470 6.33 -12.06 -20.26
CA GLU A 470 7.02 -13.34 -20.22
C GLU A 470 6.14 -14.49 -20.74
N LEU A 471 4.87 -14.51 -20.34
CA LEU A 471 3.90 -15.49 -20.85
C LEU A 471 3.69 -15.34 -22.36
N LYS A 472 3.71 -14.09 -22.90
CA LYS A 472 3.67 -13.87 -24.34
C LYS A 472 4.87 -14.51 -25.04
N GLY A 473 6.09 -14.24 -24.55
CA GLY A 473 7.31 -14.83 -25.12
C GLY A 473 7.29 -16.37 -25.07
N TYR A 474 6.78 -16.94 -23.98
CA TYR A 474 6.62 -18.38 -23.84
C TYR A 474 5.57 -18.95 -24.81
N ALA A 475 4.43 -18.30 -24.94
CA ALA A 475 3.41 -18.72 -25.89
C ALA A 475 3.92 -18.66 -27.32
N ASP A 476 4.58 -17.56 -27.72
CA ASP A 476 5.13 -17.39 -29.08
C ASP A 476 6.15 -18.49 -29.43
N GLU A 477 6.95 -18.98 -28.46
CA GLU A 477 7.90 -20.07 -28.65
C GLU A 477 7.21 -21.44 -28.68
N LEU A 478 6.28 -21.68 -27.75
CA LEU A 478 5.71 -23.00 -27.52
C LEU A 478 4.59 -23.37 -28.52
N GLU A 479 3.86 -22.38 -29.05
CA GLU A 479 2.79 -22.61 -30.06
C GLU A 479 3.33 -23.22 -31.37
N GLY A 480 4.61 -22.99 -31.69
CA GLY A 480 5.26 -23.57 -32.86
C GLY A 480 6.01 -24.87 -32.64
N ALA A 481 6.02 -25.41 -31.43
CA ALA A 481 6.82 -26.59 -31.07
C ALA A 481 6.16 -27.90 -31.55
N GLU A 482 6.92 -28.78 -32.22
CA GLU A 482 6.45 -30.11 -32.60
C GLU A 482 6.21 -31.02 -31.36
N ASP A 483 7.05 -30.92 -30.35
CA ASP A 483 6.90 -31.55 -29.02
C ASP A 483 6.82 -30.50 -27.93
N PHE A 484 5.59 -30.16 -27.56
CA PHE A 484 5.29 -29.19 -26.53
C PHE A 484 5.97 -29.47 -25.20
N THR A 485 5.92 -30.74 -24.74
CA THR A 485 6.45 -31.12 -23.43
C THR A 485 7.96 -30.90 -23.36
N SER A 486 8.69 -31.40 -24.36
CA SER A 486 10.15 -31.20 -24.44
C SER A 486 10.54 -29.74 -24.58
N ALA A 487 9.80 -28.95 -25.37
CA ALA A 487 10.02 -27.54 -25.54
C ALA A 487 9.78 -26.75 -24.25
N ALA A 488 8.69 -27.05 -23.53
CA ALA A 488 8.38 -26.40 -22.26
C ALA A 488 9.44 -26.71 -21.18
N ILE A 489 9.92 -27.94 -21.08
CA ILE A 489 11.01 -28.33 -20.17
C ILE A 489 12.29 -27.55 -20.51
N ALA A 490 12.65 -27.47 -21.80
CA ALA A 490 13.85 -26.74 -22.24
C ALA A 490 13.73 -25.24 -21.94
N LEU A 491 12.56 -24.64 -22.15
CA LEU A 491 12.25 -23.25 -21.85
C LEU A 491 12.39 -22.98 -20.34
N ILE A 492 11.79 -23.80 -19.48
CA ILE A 492 11.89 -23.67 -18.02
C ILE A 492 13.35 -23.74 -17.56
N LYS A 493 14.11 -24.74 -18.04
CA LYS A 493 15.54 -24.89 -17.71
C LYS A 493 16.35 -23.67 -18.09
N ARG A 494 16.18 -23.16 -19.29
CA ARG A 494 16.86 -21.93 -19.76
C ARG A 494 16.50 -20.74 -18.88
N THR A 495 15.21 -20.50 -18.67
CA THR A 495 14.71 -19.40 -17.86
C THR A 495 15.29 -19.43 -16.44
N ILE A 496 15.22 -20.58 -15.78
CA ILE A 496 15.74 -20.72 -14.41
C ILE A 496 17.25 -20.47 -14.37
N ARG A 497 18.04 -21.00 -15.32
CA ARG A 497 19.49 -20.75 -15.37
C ARG A 497 19.83 -19.29 -15.54
N ASP A 498 19.14 -18.59 -16.44
CA ASP A 498 19.43 -17.22 -16.81
C ASP A 498 18.99 -16.21 -15.72
N HIS A 499 17.89 -16.52 -15.00
CA HIS A 499 17.25 -15.61 -14.04
C HIS A 499 17.37 -16.05 -12.56
N ARG A 500 18.14 -17.11 -12.27
CA ARG A 500 18.37 -17.56 -10.90
C ARG A 500 18.96 -16.51 -9.98
N ARG A 501 19.63 -15.49 -10.52
CA ARG A 501 20.29 -14.43 -9.76
C ARG A 501 19.33 -13.68 -8.82
N VAL A 502 18.01 -13.62 -9.13
CA VAL A 502 17.02 -12.95 -8.32
C VAL A 502 16.57 -13.78 -7.11
N ILE A 503 16.84 -15.10 -7.10
CA ILE A 503 16.43 -16.01 -6.02
C ILE A 503 17.40 -15.90 -4.86
N PHE A 504 16.86 -15.63 -3.67
CA PHE A 504 17.63 -15.54 -2.43
C PHE A 504 16.80 -15.98 -1.22
N ASN A 505 17.24 -17.04 -0.54
CA ASN A 505 16.56 -17.62 0.63
C ASN A 505 17.23 -17.22 1.96
N GLY A 506 18.19 -16.30 1.95
CA GLY A 506 18.95 -15.87 3.13
C GLY A 506 18.36 -14.64 3.83
N ASN A 507 19.12 -14.09 4.78
CA ASN A 507 18.75 -12.89 5.51
C ASN A 507 19.06 -11.63 4.66
N GLY A 508 18.02 -10.91 4.23
CA GLY A 508 18.10 -9.71 3.39
C GLY A 508 18.69 -8.47 4.08
N TYR A 509 18.85 -8.48 5.40
CA TYR A 509 19.40 -7.32 6.14
C TYR A 509 20.93 -7.30 6.24
N THR A 510 21.61 -8.34 5.77
CA THR A 510 23.06 -8.43 5.94
C THR A 510 23.82 -7.61 4.90
N ALA A 511 24.96 -7.03 5.29
CA ALA A 511 25.85 -6.32 4.37
C ALA A 511 26.42 -7.26 3.29
N GLU A 512 26.58 -8.55 3.62
CA GLU A 512 26.99 -9.59 2.69
C GLU A 512 25.98 -9.78 1.57
N TRP A 513 24.66 -9.65 1.88
CA TRP A 513 23.61 -9.69 0.85
C TRP A 513 23.69 -8.48 -0.08
N GLU A 514 23.85 -7.26 0.45
CA GLU A 514 24.02 -6.08 -0.42
C GLU A 514 25.18 -6.26 -1.39
N ALA A 515 26.33 -6.71 -0.89
CA ALA A 515 27.51 -6.95 -1.72
C ALA A 515 27.32 -8.08 -2.75
N GLU A 516 26.61 -9.14 -2.37
CA GLU A 516 26.28 -10.24 -3.27
C GLU A 516 25.24 -9.81 -4.34
N ALA A 517 24.23 -9.05 -3.97
CA ALA A 517 23.24 -8.51 -4.90
C ALA A 517 23.88 -7.60 -5.96
N GLU A 518 24.84 -6.77 -5.57
CA GLU A 518 25.61 -5.94 -6.49
C GLU A 518 26.38 -6.81 -7.51
N LYS A 519 27.06 -7.86 -7.05
CA LYS A 519 27.75 -8.81 -7.94
C LYS A 519 26.80 -9.52 -8.90
N ARG A 520 25.60 -9.82 -8.45
CA ARG A 520 24.53 -10.42 -9.28
C ARG A 520 23.91 -9.40 -10.25
N GLY A 521 24.22 -8.11 -10.12
CA GLY A 521 23.66 -7.02 -10.94
C GLY A 521 22.20 -6.72 -10.60
N LEU A 522 21.75 -6.99 -9.37
CA LEU A 522 20.43 -6.62 -8.90
C LEU A 522 20.37 -5.14 -8.52
N PRO A 523 19.31 -4.40 -8.93
CA PRO A 523 19.16 -3.00 -8.57
C PRO A 523 19.02 -2.80 -7.05
N ASN A 524 19.71 -1.80 -6.50
CA ASN A 524 19.56 -1.36 -5.11
C ASN A 524 19.24 0.14 -5.08
N LYS A 525 17.97 0.49 -5.25
CA LYS A 525 17.47 1.87 -5.26
C LYS A 525 16.92 2.22 -3.88
N LYS A 526 17.77 2.73 -2.99
CA LYS A 526 17.50 2.91 -1.56
C LYS A 526 16.44 3.97 -1.23
N ASN A 527 16.21 4.94 -2.12
CA ASN A 527 15.25 6.03 -1.89
C ASN A 527 14.40 6.31 -3.13
N THR A 528 13.35 7.04 -2.93
CA THR A 528 12.35 7.38 -3.95
C THR A 528 12.94 8.15 -5.14
N PRO A 529 13.70 9.26 -4.98
CA PRO A 529 14.31 9.96 -6.11
C PRO A 529 15.27 9.09 -6.92
N ALA A 530 15.93 8.11 -6.32
CA ALA A 530 16.80 7.16 -7.01
C ALA A 530 16.03 6.06 -7.74
N ALA A 531 14.82 5.72 -7.29
CA ALA A 531 14.00 4.67 -7.87
C ALA A 531 13.17 5.16 -9.07
N LEU A 532 12.50 6.30 -8.93
CA LEU A 532 11.51 6.83 -9.90
C LEU A 532 12.02 6.97 -11.35
N PRO A 533 13.31 7.27 -11.64
CA PRO A 533 13.81 7.32 -13.01
C PRO A 533 13.57 6.04 -13.82
N ALA A 534 13.39 4.88 -13.16
CA ALA A 534 13.05 3.64 -13.85
C ALA A 534 11.70 3.70 -14.58
N LEU A 535 10.77 4.58 -14.17
CA LEU A 535 9.50 4.79 -14.89
C LEU A 535 9.71 5.22 -16.34
N ILE A 536 10.74 6.02 -16.62
CA ILE A 536 11.01 6.59 -17.94
C ILE A 536 12.17 5.89 -18.68
N GLU A 537 12.66 4.76 -18.15
CA GLU A 537 13.63 3.93 -18.86
C GLU A 537 13.01 3.33 -20.13
N PRO A 538 13.72 3.34 -21.27
CA PRO A 538 13.15 2.90 -22.54
C PRO A 538 12.55 1.49 -22.52
N LYS A 539 13.20 0.54 -21.82
CA LYS A 539 12.70 -0.84 -21.70
C LYS A 539 11.36 -0.92 -20.97
N ASN A 540 11.17 -0.07 -19.95
CA ASN A 540 9.98 -0.03 -19.10
C ASN A 540 8.81 0.67 -19.81
N ILE A 541 9.09 1.75 -20.56
CA ILE A 541 8.12 2.39 -21.46
C ILE A 541 7.65 1.38 -22.51
N GLN A 542 8.58 0.69 -23.18
CA GLN A 542 8.28 -0.30 -24.20
C GLN A 542 7.39 -1.43 -23.66
N LEU A 543 7.67 -1.92 -22.42
CA LEU A 543 6.83 -2.91 -21.77
C LEU A 543 5.38 -2.45 -21.67
N MET A 544 5.16 -1.24 -21.18
CA MET A 544 3.81 -0.72 -20.95
C MET A 544 3.07 -0.44 -22.25
N GLU A 545 3.76 0.07 -23.29
CA GLU A 545 3.19 0.34 -24.61
C GLU A 545 2.86 -0.95 -25.37
N ASP A 546 3.72 -1.98 -25.34
CA ASP A 546 3.51 -3.26 -26.02
C ASP A 546 2.24 -3.98 -25.56
N PHE A 547 1.82 -3.75 -24.34
CA PHE A 547 0.60 -4.32 -23.77
C PHE A 547 -0.57 -3.32 -23.64
N GLY A 548 -0.38 -2.10 -24.14
CA GLY A 548 -1.41 -1.06 -24.10
C GLY A 548 -1.84 -0.67 -22.68
N VAL A 549 -0.95 -0.84 -21.69
CA VAL A 549 -1.24 -0.54 -20.29
C VAL A 549 -1.05 0.94 -20.00
N LEU A 550 0.09 1.49 -20.37
CA LEU A 550 0.39 2.93 -20.30
C LEU A 550 1.15 3.34 -21.56
N THR A 551 0.86 4.54 -22.06
CA THR A 551 1.63 5.18 -23.11
C THR A 551 2.88 5.84 -22.53
N LYS A 552 3.85 6.15 -23.38
CA LYS A 552 5.04 6.92 -22.99
C LYS A 552 4.66 8.22 -22.27
N VAL A 553 3.68 8.95 -22.78
CA VAL A 553 3.23 10.23 -22.21
C VAL A 553 2.62 10.03 -20.82
N GLU A 554 1.85 8.95 -20.62
CA GLU A 554 1.30 8.60 -19.30
C GLU A 554 2.40 8.20 -18.31
N MET A 555 3.47 7.53 -18.76
CA MET A 555 4.63 7.17 -17.92
C MET A 555 5.45 8.40 -17.52
N GLU A 556 5.74 9.29 -18.46
CA GLU A 556 6.43 10.56 -18.21
C GLU A 556 5.64 11.45 -17.27
N SER A 557 4.32 11.53 -17.44
CA SER A 557 3.43 12.27 -16.53
C SER A 557 3.50 11.74 -15.10
N ARG A 558 3.46 10.42 -14.91
CA ARG A 558 3.57 9.81 -13.57
C ARG A 558 4.91 10.08 -12.92
N TYR A 559 5.99 10.00 -13.68
CA TYR A 559 7.32 10.35 -13.19
C TYR A 559 7.38 11.78 -12.63
N GLU A 560 6.87 12.75 -13.37
CA GLU A 560 6.83 14.16 -12.95
C GLU A 560 5.93 14.36 -11.71
N VAL A 561 4.75 13.72 -11.70
CA VAL A 561 3.82 13.80 -10.55
C VAL A 561 4.45 13.23 -9.28
N GLU A 562 5.11 12.07 -9.36
CA GLU A 562 5.69 11.42 -8.18
C GLU A 562 6.93 12.18 -7.66
N MET A 563 7.78 12.74 -8.56
CA MET A 563 8.91 13.59 -8.15
C MET A 563 8.42 14.88 -7.45
N GLU A 564 7.41 15.52 -8.01
CA GLU A 564 6.78 16.70 -7.40
C GLU A 564 6.14 16.35 -6.05
N HIS A 565 5.43 15.23 -5.96
CA HIS A 565 4.79 14.73 -4.74
C HIS A 565 5.80 14.47 -3.63
N TYR A 566 6.93 13.80 -3.96
CA TYR A 566 8.04 13.61 -3.02
C TYR A 566 8.54 14.93 -2.43
N SER A 567 8.85 15.88 -3.31
CA SER A 567 9.34 17.21 -2.90
C SER A 567 8.35 17.96 -2.01
N LYS A 568 7.06 17.88 -2.34
CA LYS A 568 5.99 18.54 -1.58
C LYS A 568 5.82 17.96 -0.17
N ILE A 569 5.86 16.64 -0.04
CA ILE A 569 5.73 15.97 1.27
C ILE A 569 6.90 16.33 2.17
N ILE A 570 8.15 16.14 1.71
CA ILE A 570 9.32 16.47 2.53
C ILE A 570 9.36 17.98 2.87
N ASN A 571 8.94 18.86 1.94
CA ASN A 571 8.82 20.28 2.23
C ASN A 571 7.78 20.59 3.33
N ILE A 572 6.61 19.90 3.32
CA ILE A 572 5.60 20.06 4.38
C ILE A 572 6.18 19.62 5.72
N GLU A 573 6.85 18.47 5.77
CA GLU A 573 7.51 17.98 6.98
C GLU A 573 8.56 18.97 7.51
N ALA A 574 9.46 19.45 6.64
CA ALA A 574 10.50 20.39 7.01
C ALA A 574 9.92 21.72 7.55
N LEU A 575 8.90 22.27 6.88
CA LEU A 575 8.23 23.50 7.33
C LEU A 575 7.50 23.29 8.66
N THR A 576 6.89 22.13 8.88
CA THR A 576 6.24 21.76 10.14
C THR A 576 7.27 21.67 11.27
N MET A 577 8.43 21.03 11.02
CA MET A 577 9.53 21.00 11.99
C MET A 577 10.02 22.38 12.37
N LEU A 578 10.24 23.26 11.38
CA LEU A 578 10.66 24.64 11.61
C LEU A 578 9.64 25.42 12.46
N GLU A 579 8.36 25.26 12.16
CA GLU A 579 7.31 25.91 12.92
C GLU A 579 7.23 25.44 14.37
N MET A 580 7.23 24.10 14.59
CA MET A 580 7.20 23.51 15.92
C MET A 580 8.45 23.89 16.74
N ALA A 581 9.63 23.76 16.14
CA ALA A 581 10.89 24.10 16.83
C ALA A 581 10.93 25.56 17.27
N ARG A 582 10.56 26.51 16.39
CA ARG A 582 10.57 27.95 16.69
C ARG A 582 9.51 28.37 17.68
N LYS A 583 8.30 27.84 17.60
CA LYS A 583 7.14 28.31 18.34
C LYS A 583 6.82 27.52 19.60
N GLN A 584 7.27 26.28 19.67
CA GLN A 584 6.92 25.35 20.75
C GLN A 584 8.16 24.86 21.50
N LEU A 585 9.12 24.19 20.85
CA LEU A 585 10.19 23.45 21.53
C LEU A 585 11.26 24.36 22.11
N LEU A 586 11.83 25.26 21.31
CA LEU A 586 12.85 26.20 21.79
C LEU A 586 12.31 27.14 22.91
N PRO A 587 11.10 27.69 22.80
CA PRO A 587 10.48 28.44 23.91
C PRO A 587 10.28 27.60 25.17
N ALA A 588 9.91 26.33 25.06
CA ALA A 588 9.73 25.41 26.19
C ALA A 588 11.04 25.14 26.93
N VAL A 589 12.10 24.83 26.20
CA VAL A 589 13.46 24.66 26.76
C VAL A 589 13.91 25.92 27.52
N ASN A 590 13.74 27.11 26.91
CA ASN A 590 14.10 28.39 27.53
C ASN A 590 13.28 28.68 28.80
N SER A 591 11.99 28.31 28.80
CA SER A 591 11.12 28.46 29.98
C SER A 591 11.56 27.58 31.12
N TYR A 592 11.88 26.33 30.85
CA TYR A 592 12.41 25.39 31.87
C TYR A 592 13.78 25.83 32.38
N MET A 593 14.69 26.31 31.53
CA MET A 593 15.97 26.87 31.94
C MET A 593 15.79 28.06 32.90
N SER A 594 14.82 28.92 32.62
CA SER A 594 14.50 30.06 33.52
C SER A 594 14.07 29.59 34.91
N GLU A 595 13.23 28.55 35.01
CA GLU A 595 12.80 27.96 36.29
C GLU A 595 13.98 27.36 37.06
N VAL A 596 14.83 26.57 36.38
CA VAL A 596 16.02 25.94 36.99
C VAL A 596 17.01 27.01 37.47
N ALA A 597 17.21 28.08 36.69
CA ALA A 597 18.07 29.22 37.05
C ALA A 597 17.54 29.96 38.29
N ASN A 598 16.22 30.21 38.34
CA ASN A 598 15.57 30.82 39.51
C ASN A 598 15.70 29.94 40.76
N THR A 599 15.59 28.62 40.61
CA THR A 599 15.80 27.68 41.70
C THR A 599 17.24 27.74 42.21
N ALA A 600 18.24 27.76 41.34
CA ALA A 600 19.63 27.89 41.69
C ALA A 600 19.92 29.23 42.45
N ALA A 601 19.41 30.33 41.92
CA ALA A 601 19.55 31.65 42.51
C ALA A 601 18.90 31.71 43.90
N SER A 602 17.70 31.16 44.08
CA SER A 602 16.99 31.09 45.37
C SER A 602 17.73 30.26 46.43
N LYS A 603 18.34 29.15 46.04
CA LYS A 603 19.18 28.34 46.92
C LYS A 603 20.38 29.14 47.44
N LEU A 604 21.11 29.78 46.53
CA LEU A 604 22.29 30.60 46.89
C LEU A 604 21.92 31.85 47.73
N ALA A 605 20.74 32.43 47.51
CA ALA A 605 20.25 33.54 48.32
C ALA A 605 19.94 33.14 49.79
N VAL A 606 19.62 31.87 50.02
CA VAL A 606 19.44 31.35 51.39
C VAL A 606 20.79 31.08 52.04
N SER A 607 21.73 30.42 51.37
CA SER A 607 23.08 30.13 51.83
C SER A 607 23.98 29.69 50.67
N GLU A 608 25.17 30.26 50.59
CA GLU A 608 26.21 29.81 49.66
C GLU A 608 26.69 28.35 49.89
N ALA A 609 26.40 27.79 51.05
CA ALA A 609 26.70 26.37 51.35
C ALA A 609 25.73 25.38 50.70
N ILE A 610 24.60 25.82 50.18
CA ILE A 610 23.64 24.99 49.45
C ILE A 610 24.16 24.71 48.07
N SER A 611 24.29 23.43 47.72
CA SER A 611 24.77 23.00 46.40
C SER A 611 23.75 23.32 45.28
N VAL A 612 24.21 23.92 44.22
CA VAL A 612 23.49 24.15 42.97
C VAL A 612 24.08 23.32 41.78
N ARG A 613 24.78 22.25 42.12
CA ARG A 613 25.48 21.43 41.12
C ARG A 613 24.54 20.79 40.11
N SER A 614 23.38 20.31 40.60
CA SER A 614 22.36 19.70 39.71
C SER A 614 21.77 20.73 38.74
N GLU A 615 21.39 21.89 39.25
CA GLU A 615 20.84 23.00 38.46
C GLU A 615 21.84 23.46 37.41
N THR A 616 23.10 23.67 37.82
CA THR A 616 24.18 24.07 36.89
C THR A 616 24.37 23.07 35.76
N LYS A 617 24.38 21.77 36.08
CA LYS A 617 24.51 20.70 35.07
C LYS A 617 23.37 20.71 34.09
N THR A 618 22.12 20.82 34.60
CA THR A 618 20.92 20.89 33.77
C THR A 618 20.94 22.13 32.86
N LEU A 619 21.26 23.31 33.40
CA LEU A 619 21.36 24.54 32.62
C LEU A 619 22.42 24.47 31.53
N GLN A 620 23.61 23.93 31.82
CA GLN A 620 24.67 23.79 30.84
C GLN A 620 24.26 22.88 29.68
N LYS A 621 23.57 21.79 29.99
CA LYS A 621 23.11 20.85 28.95
C LYS A 621 22.00 21.45 28.10
N LEU A 622 20.95 21.99 28.71
CA LEU A 622 19.83 22.60 27.99
C LEU A 622 20.24 23.84 27.17
N SER A 623 21.23 24.61 27.65
CA SER A 623 21.77 25.73 26.88
C SER A 623 22.47 25.23 25.60
N ALA A 624 23.27 24.16 25.72
CA ALA A 624 23.91 23.57 24.55
C ALA A 624 22.90 23.00 23.54
N ASP A 625 21.82 22.37 24.04
CA ASP A 625 20.77 21.84 23.19
C ASP A 625 19.98 22.96 22.50
N ALA A 626 19.68 24.06 23.22
CA ALA A 626 19.02 25.23 22.65
C ALA A 626 19.86 25.89 21.53
N ASP A 627 21.17 26.03 21.74
CA ASP A 627 22.09 26.53 20.73
C ASP A 627 22.13 25.60 19.51
N ALA A 628 22.24 24.28 19.72
CA ALA A 628 22.22 23.29 18.65
C ALA A 628 20.90 23.30 17.87
N MET A 629 19.75 23.43 18.56
CA MET A 629 18.45 23.60 17.92
C MET A 629 18.39 24.86 17.07
N SER A 630 18.90 26.00 17.59
CA SER A 630 18.92 27.28 16.87
C SER A 630 19.74 27.17 15.58
N ASP A 631 20.95 26.60 15.65
CA ASP A 631 21.81 26.41 14.49
C ASP A 631 21.19 25.44 13.47
N ALA A 632 20.55 24.37 13.94
CA ALA A 632 19.88 23.39 13.08
C ALA A 632 18.62 23.99 12.39
N ILE A 633 17.88 24.87 13.06
CA ILE A 633 16.76 25.64 12.49
C ILE A 633 17.24 26.46 11.29
N ASP A 634 18.36 27.19 11.46
CA ASP A 634 18.90 28.04 10.39
C ASP A 634 19.42 27.19 9.23
N THR A 635 20.07 26.06 9.53
CA THR A 635 20.57 25.11 8.53
C THR A 635 19.43 24.50 7.73
N LEU A 636 18.36 24.02 8.40
CA LEU A 636 17.19 23.47 7.74
C LEU A 636 16.47 24.49 6.85
N GLN A 637 16.30 25.72 7.35
CA GLN A 637 15.69 26.80 6.55
C GLN A 637 16.49 27.07 5.28
N ALA A 638 17.82 27.16 5.39
CA ALA A 638 18.69 27.40 4.25
C ALA A 638 18.63 26.23 3.22
N ALA A 639 18.59 24.99 3.70
CA ALA A 639 18.48 23.80 2.83
C ALA A 639 17.13 23.78 2.08
N VAL A 640 16.02 24.07 2.76
CA VAL A 640 14.69 24.17 2.15
C VAL A 640 14.65 25.26 1.08
N ASP A 641 15.17 26.44 1.37
CA ASP A 641 15.17 27.57 0.42
C ASP A 641 16.03 27.26 -0.81
N ALA A 642 17.19 26.63 -0.62
CA ALA A 642 18.05 26.18 -1.72
C ALA A 642 17.38 25.11 -2.59
N ALA A 643 16.78 24.09 -1.99
CA ALA A 643 16.08 23.03 -2.72
C ALA A 643 14.91 23.59 -3.57
N LYS A 644 14.12 24.50 -3.00
CA LYS A 644 13.00 25.16 -3.71
C LYS A 644 13.43 26.01 -4.91
N ALA A 645 14.64 26.54 -4.89
CA ALA A 645 15.17 27.39 -5.95
C ALA A 645 15.63 26.60 -7.19
N LEU A 646 15.71 25.28 -7.12
CA LEU A 646 16.13 24.43 -8.23
C LEU A 646 15.09 24.42 -9.37
N PRO A 647 15.53 24.27 -10.64
CA PRO A 647 14.66 24.52 -11.78
C PRO A 647 13.71 23.35 -12.13
N THR A 648 14.08 22.11 -11.81
CA THR A 648 13.30 20.91 -12.18
C THR A 648 12.82 20.13 -10.96
N GLU A 649 11.72 19.42 -11.09
CA GLU A 649 11.18 18.58 -10.01
C GLU A 649 12.15 17.46 -9.62
N THR A 650 12.88 16.91 -10.60
CA THR A 650 13.92 15.91 -10.35
C THR A 650 15.04 16.46 -9.47
N GLU A 651 15.59 17.65 -9.81
CA GLU A 651 16.64 18.30 -9.01
C GLU A 651 16.14 18.65 -7.61
N LYS A 652 14.91 19.14 -7.48
CA LYS A 652 14.27 19.40 -6.18
C LYS A 652 14.17 18.14 -5.35
N ALA A 653 13.62 17.05 -5.90
CA ALA A 653 13.46 15.80 -5.18
C ALA A 653 14.80 15.24 -4.68
N VAL A 654 15.84 15.29 -5.51
CA VAL A 654 17.19 14.88 -5.10
C VAL A 654 17.72 15.77 -3.97
N ALA A 655 17.58 17.09 -4.05
CA ALA A 655 18.04 18.02 -3.02
C ALA A 655 17.23 17.89 -1.72
N PHE A 656 15.93 17.66 -1.80
CA PHE A 656 15.11 17.37 -0.62
C PHE A 656 15.60 16.11 0.10
N HIS A 657 15.98 15.09 -0.66
CA HIS A 657 16.56 13.88 -0.07
C HIS A 657 17.97 14.10 0.51
N SER A 658 18.89 14.70 -0.29
CA SER A 658 20.32 14.76 0.06
C SER A 658 20.67 15.84 1.07
N ASP A 659 19.92 16.94 1.11
CA ASP A 659 20.26 18.12 1.89
C ASP A 659 19.22 18.44 2.98
N VAL A 660 17.92 18.36 2.63
CA VAL A 660 16.84 18.72 3.57
C VAL A 660 16.63 17.64 4.62
N ILE A 661 16.53 16.35 4.26
CA ILE A 661 16.35 15.26 5.24
C ILE A 661 17.48 15.23 6.27
N PRO A 662 18.78 15.26 5.91
CA PRO A 662 19.85 15.31 6.92
C PRO A 662 19.78 16.53 7.84
N ALA A 663 19.33 17.68 7.35
CA ALA A 663 19.12 18.88 8.18
C ALA A 663 17.91 18.72 9.13
N MET A 664 16.84 18.03 8.70
CA MET A 664 15.72 17.63 9.56
C MET A 664 16.18 16.68 10.68
N ASP A 665 17.00 15.67 10.34
CA ASP A 665 17.55 14.72 11.29
C ASP A 665 18.41 15.42 12.37
N ALA A 666 19.23 16.38 11.96
CA ALA A 666 20.04 17.17 12.89
C ALA A 666 19.17 18.00 13.85
N LEU A 667 18.12 18.64 13.36
CA LEU A 667 17.17 19.38 14.20
C LEU A 667 16.41 18.47 15.15
N ARG A 668 15.96 17.30 14.68
CA ARG A 668 15.32 16.26 15.50
C ARG A 668 16.24 15.80 16.62
N ALA A 669 17.48 15.45 16.31
CA ALA A 669 18.44 14.96 17.30
C ALA A 669 18.67 15.97 18.45
N ALA A 670 18.79 17.27 18.14
CA ALA A 670 18.95 18.31 19.14
C ALA A 670 17.70 18.49 20.02
N ALA A 671 16.52 18.41 19.42
CA ALA A 671 15.26 18.54 20.15
C ALA A 671 14.95 17.31 21.02
N ASP A 672 15.16 16.11 20.48
CA ASP A 672 14.94 14.86 21.21
C ASP A 672 15.90 14.71 22.41
N ASP A 673 17.15 15.20 22.30
CA ASP A 673 18.09 15.26 23.42
C ASP A 673 17.61 16.22 24.53
N ALA A 674 17.10 17.40 24.15
CA ALA A 674 16.48 18.34 25.10
C ALA A 674 15.24 17.76 25.79
N GLU A 675 14.39 16.98 25.08
CA GLU A 675 13.22 16.30 25.63
C GLU A 675 13.58 15.41 26.80
N THR A 676 14.73 14.70 26.75
CA THR A 676 15.16 13.78 27.81
C THR A 676 15.44 14.45 29.16
N ILE A 677 15.59 15.78 29.19
CA ILE A 677 16.01 16.54 30.36
C ILE A 677 15.01 17.62 30.73
N CYS A 678 14.27 18.16 29.75
CA CYS A 678 13.23 19.15 29.98
C CYS A 678 12.14 18.57 30.88
N GLY A 679 11.68 19.34 31.86
CA GLY A 679 10.59 18.91 32.75
C GLY A 679 9.32 18.63 31.96
N GLU A 680 8.62 17.54 32.29
CA GLU A 680 7.42 17.09 31.60
C GLU A 680 6.32 18.18 31.53
N ASP A 681 6.17 18.98 32.58
CA ASP A 681 5.21 20.09 32.61
C ASP A 681 5.56 21.24 31.65
N TYR A 682 6.79 21.30 31.15
CA TYR A 682 7.29 22.32 30.20
C TYR A 682 7.33 21.80 28.78
N TRP A 683 7.56 20.49 28.58
CA TRP A 683 7.65 19.91 27.23
C TRP A 683 6.27 19.86 26.58
N PRO A 684 6.08 20.50 25.41
CA PRO A 684 4.73 20.74 24.89
C PRO A 684 4.12 19.56 24.14
N LEU A 685 4.88 18.50 23.87
CA LEU A 685 4.45 17.36 23.07
C LEU A 685 4.21 16.11 23.92
N PRO A 686 3.13 15.34 23.65
CA PRO A 686 3.01 13.98 24.19
C PRO A 686 4.24 13.15 23.84
N SER A 687 4.84 12.52 24.85
CA SER A 687 6.01 11.65 24.68
C SER A 687 5.65 10.32 23.99
N TYR A 688 6.64 9.63 23.47
CA TYR A 688 6.45 8.28 22.92
C TYR A 688 5.89 7.31 23.96
N SER A 689 6.35 7.39 25.23
CA SER A 689 5.79 6.59 26.31
C SER A 689 4.29 6.79 26.46
N LYS A 690 3.80 8.04 26.40
CA LYS A 690 2.38 8.34 26.52
C LYS A 690 1.60 7.81 25.32
N MET A 691 2.04 8.08 24.10
CA MET A 691 1.32 7.67 22.89
C MET A 691 1.31 6.17 22.66
N LEU A 692 2.40 5.45 22.95
CA LEU A 692 2.54 4.02 22.61
C LEU A 692 2.06 3.07 23.71
N TYR A 693 2.01 3.51 24.98
CA TYR A 693 1.74 2.61 26.11
C TYR A 693 0.46 2.91 26.88
N TYR A 694 -0.20 4.04 26.65
CA TYR A 694 -1.41 4.44 27.37
C TYR A 694 -2.71 4.27 26.57
N VAL A 695 -2.67 3.62 25.42
CA VAL A 695 -3.87 3.26 24.63
C VAL A 695 -4.51 2.01 25.15
#